data_74260f4734dc512559bf8cbdb43a8da4
#
_entry.id   74260f4734dc512559bf8cbdb43a8da4
#
_cell.length_a   1.000
_cell.length_b   1.000
_cell.length_c   1.000
_cell.angle_alpha   90.00
_cell.angle_beta   90.00
_cell.angle_gamma   90.00
#
_symmetry.space_group_name_H-M   'P 1'
#
loop_
_entity.id
_entity.type
_entity.pdbx_description
1 polymer ?
#
loop_
_entity_poly.entity_id
_entity_poly.type
_entity_poly.pdbx_seq_one_letter_code
_entity_poly.pdbx_strand_id
1 'polypeptide(L)'
;MNLRLPALTALGCIAALGLASVSAAAVQFPDPAESALTLTPVGTHHTGQFDESAAEIVAFHAATQRTFVVNAQSGLIDVLDASDPTAPTAIGTIAAGGTLPDGAVVNSLSVRADGLVVAAIEAPTKTDPGWLLFADAATLTVLGAVQVGIQPDMVSVSPDGRLAVSANEAEPADDYSIDPEGSISVVTLPSDLAAPAQAAVRTATFHEWEAGGTRTLPEDVRIFGPEVNTAFPISANLEPEYVTVDASSTTAYVTLQENNAVAVVDLASATVTDIWPLGFKDHGQPGQGLDPSDRDGAITIAPQPVLGVYQPDGIGAYDAGGQTYLVTANEGDAREWGDYTEDARVKDLGDDGIPPICADSPAAALTGDADLGRLNVSLADGLRADGSCYEQLYSFGGRSFSIWTTEGTLVFDSGDELERIVAQAVPEFFNSNHSESNFEGRSDDKGPEPENLAIGQIGDRTYAFIGLERVGGVVVYDITDPQHPSFVSYANNRDFAVSAEDEIDTGGDPADVLRRAGDLGPEGLAFVAAEDSPTGEPLLVTGNEVSGSTTFFAVNVAGSETPGPDPEPGPGAEPTPSVSAPTPPTPTEPATTVRRVSGELPDAGADLSPWWFAMGGVLLAAGAGGTILARRLRS
;
A
#
# COMPACT_ATOMS: atom_id res chain seq x y z
N MET A 1 -38.79 71.75 -34.05
CA MET A 1 -39.47 70.51 -33.73
C MET A 1 -38.48 69.65 -33.01
N ASN A 2 -38.48 69.76 -31.65
CA ASN A 2 -37.48 69.14 -30.77
C ASN A 2 -38.04 67.85 -30.23
N LEU A 3 -37.46 66.71 -30.59
CA LEU A 3 -37.71 65.41 -29.93
C LEU A 3 -36.61 65.18 -28.87
N ARG A 4 -37.02 65.09 -27.63
CA ARG A 4 -36.20 64.62 -26.49
C ARG A 4 -36.35 63.10 -26.37
N LEU A 5 -35.21 62.37 -26.35
CA LEU A 5 -35.14 61.00 -25.91
C LEU A 5 -34.95 60.95 -24.39
N PRO A 6 -35.58 60.02 -23.68
CA PRO A 6 -35.30 59.77 -22.27
C PRO A 6 -34.06 58.85 -22.07
N ALA A 7 -33.25 59.23 -21.07
CA ALA A 7 -32.12 58.40 -20.62
C ALA A 7 -32.66 57.22 -19.78
N LEU A 8 -32.30 55.99 -20.17
CA LEU A 8 -32.44 54.77 -19.32
C LEU A 8 -31.23 54.66 -18.39
N THR A 9 -31.46 54.82 -17.11
CA THR A 9 -30.53 54.47 -16.04
C THR A 9 -30.60 52.96 -15.82
N ALA A 10 -29.53 52.22 -16.21
CA ALA A 10 -29.38 50.80 -15.85
C ALA A 10 -28.80 50.71 -14.43
N LEU A 11 -29.60 50.18 -13.49
CA LEU A 11 -29.19 49.82 -12.14
C LEU A 11 -28.51 48.45 -12.20
N GLY A 12 -27.17 48.42 -12.11
CA GLY A 12 -26.41 47.19 -12.02
C GLY A 12 -26.52 46.59 -10.61
N CYS A 13 -27.22 45.51 -10.45
CA CYS A 13 -27.12 44.66 -9.26
C CYS A 13 -25.82 43.86 -9.31
N ILE A 14 -24.83 44.25 -8.53
CA ILE A 14 -23.66 43.40 -8.23
C ILE A 14 -24.12 42.37 -7.21
N ALA A 15 -24.38 41.15 -7.66
CA ALA A 15 -24.53 40.02 -6.76
C ALA A 15 -23.10 39.65 -6.28
N ALA A 16 -22.80 39.97 -5.03
CA ALA A 16 -21.66 39.41 -4.33
C ALA A 16 -21.92 37.92 -4.09
N LEU A 17 -21.33 37.05 -4.91
CA LEU A 17 -21.18 35.63 -4.59
C LEU A 17 -20.19 35.57 -3.42
N GLY A 18 -20.73 35.37 -2.21
CA GLY A 18 -19.93 34.96 -1.08
C GLY A 18 -19.41 33.54 -1.34
N LEU A 19 -18.13 33.43 -1.61
CA LEU A 19 -17.41 32.19 -1.50
C LEU A 19 -17.47 31.79 -0.02
N ALA A 20 -18.38 30.88 0.32
CA ALA A 20 -18.29 30.16 1.56
C ALA A 20 -17.03 29.27 1.45
N SER A 21 -15.98 29.62 2.18
CA SER A 21 -14.88 28.71 2.44
C SER A 21 -15.46 27.51 3.18
N VAL A 22 -15.61 26.39 2.50
CA VAL A 22 -15.85 25.10 3.14
C VAL A 22 -14.52 24.76 3.80
N SER A 23 -14.42 25.00 5.11
CA SER A 23 -13.32 24.45 5.89
C SER A 23 -13.44 22.94 5.78
N ALA A 24 -12.41 22.26 5.30
CA ALA A 24 -12.31 20.81 5.43
C ALA A 24 -12.56 20.47 6.91
N ALA A 25 -13.52 19.60 7.16
CA ALA A 25 -13.80 19.15 8.53
C ALA A 25 -12.55 18.38 9.00
N ALA A 26 -11.99 18.78 10.15
CA ALA A 26 -10.91 18.01 10.75
C ALA A 26 -11.42 16.58 10.99
N VAL A 27 -10.64 15.58 10.55
CA VAL A 27 -10.93 14.18 10.86
C VAL A 27 -11.02 14.06 12.38
N GLN A 28 -12.17 13.63 12.89
CA GLN A 28 -12.39 13.45 14.32
C GLN A 28 -11.92 12.03 14.65
N PHE A 29 -10.80 11.88 15.38
CA PHE A 29 -10.49 10.59 15.99
C PHE A 29 -11.61 10.25 16.98
N PRO A 30 -12.34 9.15 16.81
CA PRO A 30 -13.22 8.68 17.85
C PRO A 30 -12.37 8.37 19.09
N ASP A 31 -12.90 8.70 20.29
CA ASP A 31 -12.31 8.19 21.53
C ASP A 31 -12.20 6.66 21.37
N PRO A 32 -11.04 6.02 21.63
CA PRO A 32 -10.89 4.56 21.55
C PRO A 32 -12.00 3.79 22.27
N ALA A 33 -12.58 4.39 23.32
CA ALA A 33 -13.73 3.83 24.03
C ALA A 33 -15.07 3.97 23.25
N GLU A 34 -15.14 4.80 22.21
CA GLU A 34 -16.33 5.04 21.38
C GLU A 34 -16.17 4.47 19.96
N SER A 35 -14.96 3.99 19.58
CA SER A 35 -14.72 3.38 18.27
C SER A 35 -15.51 2.09 18.10
N ALA A 36 -16.14 1.92 16.94
CA ALA A 36 -16.88 0.71 16.61
C ALA A 36 -15.96 -0.53 16.54
N LEU A 37 -14.68 -0.32 16.23
CA LEU A 37 -13.66 -1.35 16.13
C LEU A 37 -12.29 -0.77 16.47
N THR A 38 -11.45 -1.55 17.17
CA THR A 38 -10.04 -1.24 17.43
C THR A 38 -9.16 -2.46 17.17
N LEU A 39 -7.92 -2.22 16.74
CA LEU A 39 -6.89 -3.25 16.59
C LEU A 39 -5.96 -3.21 17.81
N THR A 40 -5.66 -4.39 18.36
CA THR A 40 -4.70 -4.52 19.47
C THR A 40 -3.69 -5.61 19.12
N PRO A 41 -2.38 -5.33 19.03
CA PRO A 41 -1.39 -6.35 18.77
C PRO A 41 -1.38 -7.36 19.93
N VAL A 42 -1.45 -8.66 19.62
CA VAL A 42 -1.52 -9.74 20.61
C VAL A 42 -0.29 -10.63 20.59
N GLY A 43 0.40 -10.75 19.46
CA GLY A 43 1.62 -11.52 19.33
C GLY A 43 2.33 -11.22 18.01
N THR A 44 3.66 -11.30 18.02
CA THR A 44 4.52 -11.03 16.86
C THR A 44 5.58 -12.12 16.72
N HIS A 45 5.77 -12.63 15.51
CA HIS A 45 6.92 -13.41 15.11
C HIS A 45 7.94 -12.51 14.43
N HIS A 46 9.24 -12.67 14.75
CA HIS A 46 10.31 -11.89 14.14
C HIS A 46 11.33 -12.82 13.48
N THR A 47 11.71 -12.54 12.25
CA THR A 47 12.83 -13.19 11.55
C THR A 47 14.18 -12.66 12.04
N GLY A 48 14.21 -11.40 12.47
CA GLY A 48 15.43 -10.67 12.84
C GLY A 48 16.23 -10.17 11.64
N GLN A 49 15.62 -10.15 10.46
CA GLN A 49 16.17 -9.58 9.23
C GLN A 49 15.66 -8.15 9.09
N PHE A 50 16.53 -7.22 8.75
CA PHE A 50 16.20 -5.81 8.59
C PHE A 50 16.23 -5.42 7.11
N ASP A 51 15.17 -4.86 6.59
CA ASP A 51 15.06 -4.30 5.24
C ASP A 51 15.50 -5.30 4.14
N GLU A 52 15.03 -6.56 4.28
CA GLU A 52 15.42 -7.68 3.41
C GLU A 52 14.17 -8.45 2.92
N SER A 53 13.00 -7.85 2.96
CA SER A 53 11.73 -8.44 2.50
C SER A 53 11.48 -9.84 3.10
N ALA A 54 11.72 -9.97 4.41
CA ALA A 54 11.67 -11.25 5.12
C ALA A 54 10.29 -11.61 5.68
N ALA A 55 9.29 -10.74 5.56
CA ALA A 55 7.90 -11.00 5.91
C ALA A 55 6.97 -10.06 5.12
N GLU A 56 6.67 -10.42 3.89
CA GLU A 56 5.81 -9.67 2.97
C GLU A 56 4.38 -10.20 3.02
N ILE A 57 3.93 -10.88 1.97
CA ILE A 57 2.56 -11.37 1.84
C ILE A 57 2.26 -12.47 2.86
N VAL A 58 1.09 -12.39 3.48
CA VAL A 58 0.61 -13.33 4.48
C VAL A 58 -0.72 -13.98 4.09
N ALA A 59 -0.89 -15.27 4.38
CA ALA A 59 -2.18 -15.96 4.27
C ALA A 59 -2.40 -16.89 5.45
N PHE A 60 -3.62 -16.90 5.97
CA PHE A 60 -4.03 -17.74 7.08
C PHE A 60 -4.87 -18.92 6.59
N HIS A 61 -4.57 -20.13 7.11
CA HIS A 61 -5.36 -21.32 6.82
C HIS A 61 -6.09 -21.82 8.08
N ALA A 62 -7.39 -21.64 8.09
CA ALA A 62 -8.27 -21.93 9.25
C ALA A 62 -8.18 -23.37 9.75
N ALA A 63 -8.22 -24.38 8.85
CA ALA A 63 -8.26 -25.76 9.26
C ALA A 63 -6.98 -26.27 9.94
N THR A 64 -5.82 -25.67 9.66
CA THR A 64 -4.54 -26.02 10.30
C THR A 64 -4.10 -24.99 11.34
N GLN A 65 -4.78 -23.83 11.43
CA GLN A 65 -4.41 -22.69 12.27
C GLN A 65 -2.96 -22.27 12.03
N ARG A 66 -2.59 -22.15 10.75
CA ARG A 66 -1.25 -21.75 10.30
C ARG A 66 -1.29 -20.48 9.47
N THR A 67 -0.28 -19.66 9.65
CA THR A 67 0.01 -18.52 8.78
C THR A 67 1.19 -18.86 7.90
N PHE A 68 1.04 -18.60 6.62
CA PHE A 68 2.06 -18.71 5.59
C PHE A 68 2.55 -17.30 5.26
N VAL A 69 3.86 -17.11 5.27
CA VAL A 69 4.49 -15.79 5.13
C VAL A 69 5.52 -15.88 4.01
N VAL A 70 5.40 -15.01 3.02
CA VAL A 70 6.44 -14.84 1.99
C VAL A 70 7.68 -14.26 2.65
N ASN A 71 8.81 -14.90 2.40
CA ASN A 71 10.14 -14.45 2.80
C ASN A 71 10.99 -14.40 1.54
N ALA A 72 10.92 -13.27 0.82
CA ALA A 72 11.61 -13.09 -0.46
C ALA A 72 13.14 -13.13 -0.29
N GLN A 73 13.66 -12.63 0.82
CA GLN A 73 15.09 -12.69 1.16
C GLN A 73 15.64 -14.12 1.13
N SER A 74 14.89 -15.08 1.69
CA SER A 74 15.30 -16.48 1.70
C SER A 74 14.83 -17.27 0.48
N GLY A 75 13.90 -16.72 -0.33
CA GLY A 75 13.20 -17.41 -1.41
C GLY A 75 12.28 -18.53 -0.92
N LEU A 76 11.80 -18.45 0.34
CA LEU A 76 11.00 -19.47 0.99
C LEU A 76 9.65 -18.91 1.45
N ILE A 77 8.73 -19.83 1.78
CA ILE A 77 7.52 -19.50 2.52
C ILE A 77 7.73 -19.98 3.96
N ASP A 78 7.79 -19.05 4.89
CA ASP A 78 7.81 -19.37 6.31
C ASP A 78 6.43 -19.80 6.78
N VAL A 79 6.36 -20.78 7.68
CA VAL A 79 5.09 -21.30 8.20
C VAL A 79 5.07 -21.17 9.71
N LEU A 80 4.08 -20.42 10.20
CA LEU A 80 3.87 -20.19 11.62
C LEU A 80 2.70 -21.04 12.13
N ASP A 81 2.88 -21.65 13.29
CA ASP A 81 1.75 -22.13 14.11
C ASP A 81 1.11 -20.92 14.79
N ALA A 82 -0.11 -20.62 14.41
CA ALA A 82 -0.92 -19.53 14.92
C ALA A 82 -2.12 -20.01 15.75
N SER A 83 -2.10 -21.27 16.22
CA SER A 83 -3.13 -21.80 17.13
C SER A 83 -3.21 -21.06 18.46
N ASP A 84 -2.11 -20.40 18.86
CA ASP A 84 -2.07 -19.36 19.89
C ASP A 84 -1.51 -18.08 19.26
N PRO A 85 -2.36 -17.13 18.81
CA PRO A 85 -1.91 -15.92 18.16
C PRO A 85 -1.16 -14.96 19.09
N THR A 86 -1.15 -15.22 20.40
CA THR A 86 -0.33 -14.44 21.35
C THR A 86 1.13 -14.89 21.40
N ALA A 87 1.45 -16.04 20.80
CA ALA A 87 2.78 -16.62 20.76
C ALA A 87 3.02 -17.38 19.44
N PRO A 88 2.92 -16.74 18.27
CA PRO A 88 3.12 -17.40 16.99
C PRO A 88 4.53 -17.96 16.87
N THR A 89 4.68 -19.19 16.40
CA THR A 89 5.98 -19.87 16.33
C THR A 89 6.23 -20.47 14.95
N ALA A 90 7.44 -20.26 14.41
CA ALA A 90 7.85 -20.90 13.17
C ALA A 90 7.94 -22.43 13.34
N ILE A 91 7.26 -23.18 12.47
CA ILE A 91 7.19 -24.66 12.51
C ILE A 91 7.84 -25.32 11.28
N GLY A 92 8.21 -24.57 10.28
CA GLY A 92 8.85 -25.07 9.07
C GLY A 92 8.78 -24.05 7.93
N THR A 93 9.23 -24.50 6.78
CA THR A 93 9.23 -23.70 5.55
C THR A 93 8.74 -24.54 4.37
N ILE A 94 8.20 -23.88 3.34
CA ILE A 94 7.99 -24.49 2.03
C ILE A 94 9.04 -23.91 1.10
N ALA A 95 9.84 -24.78 0.48
CA ALA A 95 10.91 -24.42 -0.42
C ALA A 95 10.61 -24.93 -1.84
N ALA A 96 10.85 -24.10 -2.85
CA ALA A 96 10.77 -24.50 -4.25
C ALA A 96 11.86 -25.53 -4.65
N GLY A 97 12.92 -25.64 -3.85
CA GLY A 97 14.14 -26.41 -4.14
C GLY A 97 13.90 -27.87 -4.51
N GLY A 98 14.55 -28.34 -5.57
CA GLY A 98 14.41 -29.67 -6.14
C GLY A 98 13.21 -29.84 -7.09
N THR A 99 12.25 -28.91 -7.09
CA THR A 99 11.13 -28.82 -8.05
C THR A 99 11.39 -27.73 -9.09
N LEU A 100 11.94 -26.60 -8.67
CA LEU A 100 12.27 -25.44 -9.50
C LEU A 100 13.79 -25.17 -9.51
N PRO A 101 14.29 -24.33 -10.42
CA PRO A 101 15.70 -23.94 -10.46
C PRO A 101 16.16 -23.26 -9.15
N ASP A 102 17.43 -23.44 -8.80
CA ASP A 102 18.04 -22.72 -7.69
C ASP A 102 18.06 -21.20 -7.99
N GLY A 103 17.69 -20.38 -7.01
CA GLY A 103 17.60 -18.93 -7.13
C GLY A 103 16.23 -18.43 -7.60
N ALA A 104 15.22 -19.29 -7.71
CA ALA A 104 13.84 -18.88 -7.88
C ALA A 104 13.32 -18.24 -6.57
N VAL A 105 12.59 -17.13 -6.67
CA VAL A 105 12.11 -16.31 -5.55
C VAL A 105 10.59 -16.41 -5.44
N VAL A 106 10.08 -16.44 -4.22
CA VAL A 106 8.63 -16.35 -3.96
C VAL A 106 8.24 -14.88 -3.80
N ASN A 107 7.21 -14.43 -4.56
CA ASN A 107 6.69 -13.06 -4.48
C ASN A 107 5.34 -13.01 -3.75
N SER A 108 4.49 -14.01 -3.96
CA SER A 108 3.16 -14.01 -3.36
C SER A 108 2.65 -15.41 -3.07
N LEU A 109 1.60 -15.51 -2.26
CA LEU A 109 0.91 -16.77 -2.00
C LEU A 109 -0.57 -16.58 -1.69
N SER A 110 -1.34 -17.64 -1.96
CA SER A 110 -2.75 -17.76 -1.56
C SER A 110 -3.00 -19.20 -1.07
N VAL A 111 -3.95 -19.38 -0.14
CA VAL A 111 -4.26 -20.69 0.41
C VAL A 111 -5.74 -21.01 0.22
N ARG A 112 -6.02 -22.13 -0.51
CA ARG A 112 -7.38 -22.64 -0.66
C ARG A 112 -7.89 -23.27 0.65
N ALA A 113 -9.19 -23.19 0.89
CA ALA A 113 -9.82 -23.65 2.14
C ALA A 113 -9.54 -25.11 2.51
N ASP A 114 -9.21 -25.98 1.56
CA ASP A 114 -8.82 -27.38 1.82
C ASP A 114 -7.32 -27.56 2.11
N GLY A 115 -6.55 -26.48 2.09
CA GLY A 115 -5.12 -26.47 2.40
C GLY A 115 -4.19 -26.56 1.19
N LEU A 116 -4.68 -26.33 -0.03
CA LEU A 116 -3.79 -26.16 -1.17
C LEU A 116 -3.15 -24.76 -1.10
N VAL A 117 -1.85 -24.72 -0.81
CA VAL A 117 -1.03 -23.51 -0.93
C VAL A 117 -0.66 -23.32 -2.39
N VAL A 118 -0.86 -22.13 -2.91
CA VAL A 118 -0.46 -21.70 -4.26
C VAL A 118 0.46 -20.52 -4.11
N ALA A 119 1.67 -20.57 -4.67
CA ALA A 119 2.63 -19.50 -4.58
C ALA A 119 3.11 -19.06 -5.96
N ALA A 120 3.22 -17.75 -6.16
CA ALA A 120 3.83 -17.11 -7.31
C ALA A 120 5.35 -17.15 -7.13
N ILE A 121 6.06 -17.65 -8.13
CA ILE A 121 7.51 -17.88 -8.08
C ILE A 121 8.17 -17.26 -9.30
N GLU A 122 8.99 -16.27 -9.07
CA GLU A 122 9.82 -15.63 -10.08
C GLU A 122 10.99 -16.54 -10.49
N ALA A 123 11.38 -16.46 -11.75
CA ALA A 123 12.54 -17.16 -12.26
C ALA A 123 13.86 -16.49 -11.79
N PRO A 124 14.97 -17.25 -11.67
CA PRO A 124 16.29 -16.69 -11.33
C PRO A 124 16.78 -15.58 -12.28
N THR A 125 16.25 -15.55 -13.50
CA THR A 125 16.36 -14.44 -14.44
C THR A 125 14.98 -13.85 -14.56
N LYS A 126 14.72 -12.67 -14.01
CA LYS A 126 13.37 -12.11 -13.90
C LYS A 126 12.62 -12.00 -15.24
N THR A 127 13.34 -11.86 -16.35
CA THR A 127 12.77 -11.83 -17.70
C THR A 127 12.47 -13.21 -18.30
N ASP A 128 12.70 -14.30 -17.56
CA ASP A 128 12.29 -15.66 -17.92
C ASP A 128 10.92 -16.00 -17.32
N PRO A 129 10.11 -16.90 -17.95
CA PRO A 129 8.84 -17.32 -17.38
C PRO A 129 8.96 -17.97 -16.00
N GLY A 130 8.13 -17.52 -15.05
CA GLY A 130 8.04 -18.05 -13.69
C GLY A 130 7.06 -19.21 -13.53
N TRP A 131 6.66 -19.48 -12.31
CA TRP A 131 5.82 -20.65 -11.99
C TRP A 131 4.75 -20.31 -10.93
N LEU A 132 3.68 -21.11 -10.92
CA LEU A 132 2.91 -21.33 -9.70
C LEU A 132 3.33 -22.64 -9.06
N LEU A 133 3.78 -22.57 -7.82
CA LEU A 133 4.11 -23.71 -6.95
C LEU A 133 2.90 -24.12 -6.14
N PHE A 134 2.71 -25.43 -5.96
CA PHE A 134 1.61 -25.99 -5.18
C PHE A 134 2.18 -26.82 -4.03
N ALA A 135 1.63 -26.62 -2.81
CA ALA A 135 2.04 -27.36 -1.63
C ALA A 135 0.83 -27.69 -0.74
N ASP A 136 1.03 -28.63 0.17
CA ASP A 136 0.04 -29.05 1.17
C ASP A 136 0.29 -28.30 2.48
N ALA A 137 -0.67 -27.50 2.92
CA ALA A 137 -0.62 -26.68 4.14
C ALA A 137 -0.42 -27.51 5.43
N ALA A 138 -0.88 -28.74 5.47
CA ALA A 138 -0.77 -29.59 6.66
C ALA A 138 0.60 -30.28 6.76
N THR A 139 1.14 -30.76 5.63
CA THR A 139 2.39 -31.53 5.59
C THR A 139 3.60 -30.71 5.15
N LEU A 140 3.40 -29.50 4.64
CA LEU A 140 4.39 -28.60 4.02
C LEU A 140 5.13 -29.27 2.83
N THR A 141 4.47 -30.23 2.20
CA THR A 141 5.05 -30.98 1.08
C THR A 141 4.72 -30.28 -0.23
N VAL A 142 5.72 -29.99 -1.06
CA VAL A 142 5.52 -29.52 -2.43
C VAL A 142 4.87 -30.64 -3.26
N LEU A 143 3.76 -30.32 -3.91
CA LEU A 143 2.97 -31.21 -4.74
C LEU A 143 3.37 -31.13 -6.22
N GLY A 144 3.93 -30.00 -6.64
CA GLY A 144 4.38 -29.73 -8.01
C GLY A 144 4.35 -28.27 -8.36
N ALA A 145 4.63 -27.95 -9.62
CA ALA A 145 4.53 -26.59 -10.15
C ALA A 145 4.08 -26.59 -11.62
N VAL A 146 3.54 -25.49 -12.08
CA VAL A 146 3.28 -25.22 -13.51
C VAL A 146 3.92 -23.89 -13.91
N GLN A 147 4.44 -23.81 -15.13
CA GLN A 147 4.99 -22.58 -15.67
C GLN A 147 3.86 -21.62 -16.04
N VAL A 148 4.05 -20.35 -15.74
CA VAL A 148 3.11 -19.24 -16.01
C VAL A 148 3.81 -18.14 -16.81
N GLY A 149 3.37 -16.88 -16.73
CA GLY A 149 4.04 -15.76 -17.38
C GLY A 149 5.37 -15.39 -16.74
N ILE A 150 5.92 -14.27 -17.19
CA ILE A 150 7.20 -13.74 -16.69
C ILE A 150 6.92 -12.96 -15.41
N GLN A 151 7.78 -13.13 -14.41
CA GLN A 151 7.71 -12.45 -13.12
C GLN A 151 6.26 -12.49 -12.56
N PRO A 152 5.75 -13.69 -12.18
CA PRO A 152 4.46 -13.75 -11.51
C PRO A 152 4.62 -13.06 -10.14
N ASP A 153 4.02 -11.91 -10.01
CA ASP A 153 4.09 -11.09 -8.81
C ASP A 153 3.05 -11.53 -7.79
N MET A 154 1.77 -11.45 -8.11
CA MET A 154 0.70 -11.81 -7.20
C MET A 154 -0.11 -13.01 -7.67
N VAL A 155 -0.62 -13.83 -6.72
CA VAL A 155 -1.55 -14.93 -7.01
C VAL A 155 -2.76 -14.92 -6.06
N SER A 156 -3.97 -15.06 -6.63
CA SER A 156 -5.21 -15.22 -5.88
C SER A 156 -5.92 -16.52 -6.25
N VAL A 157 -6.41 -17.25 -5.26
CA VAL A 157 -7.33 -18.39 -5.45
C VAL A 157 -8.76 -17.85 -5.51
N SER A 158 -9.51 -18.20 -6.57
CA SER A 158 -10.91 -17.78 -6.70
C SER A 158 -11.76 -18.20 -5.51
N PRO A 159 -12.81 -17.45 -5.12
CA PRO A 159 -13.67 -17.78 -3.98
C PRO A 159 -14.28 -19.18 -4.02
N ASP A 160 -14.56 -19.75 -5.21
CA ASP A 160 -15.06 -21.11 -5.37
C ASP A 160 -13.96 -22.19 -5.32
N GLY A 161 -12.68 -21.79 -5.19
CA GLY A 161 -11.52 -22.67 -5.08
C GLY A 161 -11.13 -23.42 -6.35
N ARG A 162 -11.66 -23.04 -7.52
CA ARG A 162 -11.44 -23.75 -8.78
C ARG A 162 -10.37 -23.17 -9.67
N LEU A 163 -10.00 -21.93 -9.45
CA LEU A 163 -9.02 -21.21 -10.24
C LEU A 163 -7.95 -20.61 -9.34
N ALA A 164 -6.71 -20.55 -9.85
CA ALA A 164 -5.71 -19.61 -9.39
C ALA A 164 -5.48 -18.60 -10.52
N VAL A 165 -5.44 -17.33 -10.17
CA VAL A 165 -5.19 -16.21 -11.10
C VAL A 165 -3.91 -15.53 -10.66
N SER A 166 -2.94 -15.42 -11.56
CA SER A 166 -1.66 -14.76 -11.30
C SER A 166 -1.48 -13.56 -12.21
N ALA A 167 -1.19 -12.42 -11.63
CA ALA A 167 -0.62 -11.28 -12.33
C ALA A 167 0.83 -11.60 -12.64
N ASN A 168 1.26 -11.44 -13.88
CA ASN A 168 2.63 -11.66 -14.33
C ASN A 168 3.13 -10.31 -14.83
N GLU A 169 3.86 -9.61 -13.99
CA GLU A 169 4.24 -8.22 -14.11
C GLU A 169 5.15 -8.00 -15.33
N ALA A 170 6.21 -8.82 -15.43
CA ALA A 170 7.14 -8.82 -16.56
C ALA A 170 7.93 -7.52 -16.71
N GLU A 171 8.47 -7.00 -15.62
CA GLU A 171 9.35 -5.82 -15.62
C GLU A 171 10.52 -5.94 -16.60
N PRO A 172 11.05 -4.82 -17.08
CA PRO A 172 12.25 -4.79 -17.90
C PRO A 172 13.47 -5.41 -17.20
N ALA A 173 14.45 -5.82 -18.00
CA ALA A 173 15.78 -6.10 -17.49
C ALA A 173 16.42 -4.82 -16.93
N ASP A 174 17.34 -4.94 -15.94
CA ASP A 174 18.00 -3.82 -15.26
C ASP A 174 18.63 -2.78 -16.22
N ASP A 175 19.08 -3.20 -17.40
CA ASP A 175 19.67 -2.34 -18.42
C ASP A 175 18.70 -1.96 -19.56
N TYR A 176 17.42 -2.28 -19.40
CA TYR A 176 16.36 -2.11 -20.39
C TYR A 176 16.62 -2.75 -21.75
N SER A 177 17.52 -3.74 -21.81
CA SER A 177 17.84 -4.44 -23.07
C SER A 177 16.77 -5.42 -23.51
N ILE A 178 15.96 -5.88 -22.56
CA ILE A 178 14.79 -6.75 -22.72
C ILE A 178 13.65 -6.15 -21.92
N ASP A 179 12.48 -6.07 -22.54
CA ASP A 179 11.24 -5.62 -21.94
C ASP A 179 10.16 -6.65 -22.34
N PRO A 180 9.84 -7.61 -21.46
CA PRO A 180 8.92 -8.69 -21.81
C PRO A 180 7.47 -8.23 -21.71
N GLU A 181 6.56 -9.03 -22.28
CA GLU A 181 5.12 -8.72 -22.25
C GLU A 181 4.48 -9.14 -20.92
N GLY A 182 3.77 -8.23 -20.27
CA GLY A 182 2.89 -8.53 -19.15
C GLY A 182 1.73 -9.43 -19.54
N SER A 183 1.22 -10.20 -18.60
CA SER A 183 0.12 -11.13 -18.85
C SER A 183 -0.59 -11.57 -17.57
N ILE A 184 -1.76 -12.20 -17.70
CA ILE A 184 -2.48 -12.78 -16.57
C ILE A 184 -2.64 -14.29 -16.80
N SER A 185 -2.18 -15.12 -15.86
CA SER A 185 -2.33 -16.56 -15.91
C SER A 185 -3.58 -17.02 -15.16
N VAL A 186 -4.43 -17.81 -15.83
CA VAL A 186 -5.63 -18.42 -15.24
C VAL A 186 -5.45 -19.94 -15.22
N VAL A 187 -5.27 -20.51 -14.04
CA VAL A 187 -4.94 -21.92 -13.84
C VAL A 187 -6.14 -22.66 -13.23
N THR A 188 -6.62 -23.68 -13.93
CA THR A 188 -7.69 -24.54 -13.39
C THR A 188 -7.13 -25.48 -12.35
N LEU A 189 -7.62 -25.38 -11.11
CA LEU A 189 -7.19 -26.20 -9.98
C LEU A 189 -7.94 -27.54 -9.94
N PRO A 190 -7.26 -28.65 -9.56
CA PRO A 190 -7.92 -29.90 -9.27
C PRO A 190 -8.83 -29.79 -8.03
N SER A 191 -9.85 -30.65 -7.95
CA SER A 191 -10.77 -30.71 -6.80
C SER A 191 -10.15 -31.35 -5.57
N ASP A 192 -9.06 -32.08 -5.74
CA ASP A 192 -8.27 -32.72 -4.69
C ASP A 192 -6.96 -31.96 -4.44
N LEU A 193 -6.30 -32.28 -3.35
CA LEU A 193 -5.06 -31.64 -2.93
C LEU A 193 -3.90 -32.13 -3.81
N ALA A 194 -3.76 -31.55 -4.98
CA ALA A 194 -2.75 -31.92 -5.98
C ALA A 194 -2.37 -30.71 -6.86
N ALA A 195 -1.15 -30.75 -7.41
CA ALA A 195 -0.76 -29.78 -8.42
C ALA A 195 -1.51 -30.05 -9.75
N PRO A 196 -1.95 -28.98 -10.46
CA PRO A 196 -2.54 -29.13 -11.78
C PRO A 196 -1.48 -29.56 -12.83
N ALA A 197 -1.95 -30.07 -13.97
CA ALA A 197 -1.07 -30.31 -15.11
C ALA A 197 -0.80 -28.98 -15.87
N GLN A 198 0.34 -28.86 -16.56
CA GLN A 198 0.67 -27.69 -17.38
C GLN A 198 -0.45 -27.27 -18.36
N ALA A 199 -1.20 -28.23 -18.89
CA ALA A 199 -2.32 -27.96 -19.80
C ALA A 199 -3.53 -27.24 -19.13
N ALA A 200 -3.52 -27.09 -17.80
CA ALA A 200 -4.53 -26.33 -17.05
C ALA A 200 -4.28 -24.83 -17.06
N VAL A 201 -3.08 -24.40 -17.46
CA VAL A 201 -2.69 -22.98 -17.55
C VAL A 201 -3.23 -22.40 -18.86
N ARG A 202 -3.91 -21.27 -18.75
CA ARG A 202 -4.33 -20.41 -19.85
C ARG A 202 -3.82 -19.01 -19.57
N THR A 203 -3.44 -18.28 -20.60
CA THR A 203 -2.88 -16.93 -20.47
C THR A 203 -3.77 -15.92 -21.15
N ALA A 204 -4.20 -14.92 -20.42
CA ALA A 204 -4.81 -13.71 -20.96
C ALA A 204 -3.68 -12.73 -21.28
N THR A 205 -3.62 -12.25 -22.52
CA THR A 205 -2.61 -11.34 -23.05
C THR A 205 -3.24 -10.01 -23.42
N PHE A 206 -2.40 -9.00 -23.62
CA PHE A 206 -2.81 -7.66 -24.07
C PHE A 206 -2.74 -7.46 -25.59
N HIS A 207 -2.50 -8.52 -26.39
CA HIS A 207 -2.32 -8.42 -27.84
C HIS A 207 -3.49 -7.79 -28.60
N GLU A 208 -4.71 -7.86 -28.06
CA GLU A 208 -5.86 -7.19 -28.68
C GLU A 208 -5.78 -5.65 -28.64
N TRP A 209 -4.93 -5.11 -27.79
CA TRP A 209 -4.69 -3.68 -27.57
C TRP A 209 -3.51 -3.15 -28.38
N GLU A 210 -2.77 -4.04 -29.04
CA GLU A 210 -1.66 -3.69 -29.91
C GLU A 210 -2.09 -2.99 -31.19
N ALA A 211 -1.12 -2.35 -31.86
CA ALA A 211 -1.33 -1.74 -33.16
C ALA A 211 -1.84 -2.77 -34.20
N GLY A 212 -3.10 -2.63 -34.60
CA GLY A 212 -3.79 -3.58 -35.50
C GLY A 212 -4.57 -4.67 -34.77
N GLY A 213 -4.60 -4.65 -33.46
CA GLY A 213 -5.52 -5.45 -32.64
C GLY A 213 -6.98 -5.02 -32.81
N THR A 214 -7.88 -5.66 -32.07
CA THR A 214 -9.34 -5.42 -32.23
C THR A 214 -9.85 -4.34 -31.28
N ARG A 215 -9.03 -3.90 -30.31
CA ARG A 215 -9.35 -2.93 -29.28
C ARG A 215 -8.44 -1.70 -29.37
N THR A 216 -8.89 -0.59 -28.80
CA THR A 216 -8.09 0.63 -28.67
C THR A 216 -7.85 0.88 -27.20
N LEU A 217 -6.60 1.06 -26.81
CA LEU A 217 -6.26 1.44 -25.45
C LEU A 217 -6.84 2.84 -25.15
N PRO A 218 -7.52 3.04 -24.01
CA PRO A 218 -7.97 4.37 -23.60
C PRO A 218 -6.80 5.36 -23.50
N GLU A 219 -7.03 6.62 -23.87
CA GLU A 219 -5.98 7.64 -23.94
C GLU A 219 -5.35 7.95 -22.57
N ASP A 220 -6.11 7.77 -21.47
CA ASP A 220 -5.64 8.05 -20.11
C ASP A 220 -4.94 6.85 -19.44
N VAL A 221 -4.79 5.71 -20.13
CA VAL A 221 -3.89 4.62 -19.68
C VAL A 221 -2.47 5.05 -20.02
N ARG A 222 -1.61 5.14 -19.01
CA ARG A 222 -0.25 5.63 -19.17
C ARG A 222 0.61 4.60 -19.90
N ILE A 223 1.19 4.99 -21.02
CA ILE A 223 2.20 4.24 -21.78
C ILE A 223 3.40 5.15 -21.92
N PHE A 224 4.48 4.82 -21.29
CA PHE A 224 5.65 5.70 -21.12
C PHE A 224 6.94 4.91 -20.96
N GLY A 225 8.05 5.60 -20.80
CA GLY A 225 9.36 4.97 -20.72
C GLY A 225 10.15 5.13 -22.02
N PRO A 226 11.11 4.24 -22.29
CA PRO A 226 11.80 4.18 -23.57
C PRO A 226 10.81 4.04 -24.73
N GLU A 227 11.24 4.43 -25.93
CA GLU A 227 10.39 4.48 -27.13
C GLU A 227 9.61 3.19 -27.35
N VAL A 228 8.27 3.25 -27.29
CA VAL A 228 7.40 2.12 -27.65
C VAL A 228 7.54 1.85 -29.14
N ASN A 229 7.96 0.65 -29.51
CA ASN A 229 8.21 0.24 -30.88
C ASN A 229 7.94 -1.26 -31.08
N THR A 230 8.33 -1.83 -32.21
CA THR A 230 8.10 -3.25 -32.49
C THR A 230 8.91 -4.24 -31.63
N ALA A 231 9.96 -3.78 -30.96
CA ALA A 231 10.73 -4.58 -30.00
C ALA A 231 10.16 -4.44 -28.58
N PHE A 232 9.52 -3.30 -28.29
CA PHE A 232 8.85 -3.01 -27.04
C PHE A 232 7.39 -2.61 -27.37
N PRO A 233 6.47 -3.57 -27.55
CA PRO A 233 5.07 -3.30 -27.87
C PRO A 233 4.31 -2.74 -26.65
N ILE A 234 3.07 -2.32 -26.85
CA ILE A 234 2.21 -1.84 -25.74
C ILE A 234 2.09 -2.90 -24.63
N SER A 235 1.97 -4.18 -25.00
CA SER A 235 1.88 -5.29 -24.04
C SER A 235 3.11 -5.45 -23.14
N ALA A 236 4.29 -4.99 -23.58
CA ALA A 236 5.49 -4.94 -22.76
C ALA A 236 5.49 -3.74 -21.77
N ASN A 237 4.63 -2.75 -22.00
CA ASN A 237 4.50 -1.61 -21.10
C ASN A 237 3.35 -1.77 -20.09
N LEU A 238 2.48 -2.79 -20.30
CA LEU A 238 1.38 -3.09 -19.40
C LEU A 238 1.84 -4.14 -18.40
N GLU A 239 2.09 -3.70 -17.16
CA GLU A 239 2.65 -4.50 -16.07
C GLU A 239 1.57 -4.84 -15.03
N PRO A 240 1.01 -6.08 -15.09
CA PRO A 240 0.03 -6.55 -14.10
C PRO A 240 0.67 -6.83 -12.75
N GLU A 241 0.19 -6.23 -11.67
CA GLU A 241 0.78 -6.33 -10.35
C GLU A 241 -0.11 -7.08 -9.36
N TYR A 242 -1.25 -6.55 -8.99
CA TYR A 242 -2.13 -7.19 -8.00
C TYR A 242 -3.43 -7.68 -8.63
N VAL A 243 -4.03 -8.74 -8.05
CA VAL A 243 -5.27 -9.33 -8.59
C VAL A 243 -6.30 -9.65 -7.51
N THR A 244 -7.55 -9.26 -7.76
CA THR A 244 -8.72 -9.70 -6.99
C THR A 244 -9.72 -10.40 -7.89
N VAL A 245 -10.52 -11.32 -7.32
CA VAL A 245 -11.55 -12.07 -8.04
C VAL A 245 -12.92 -11.79 -7.42
N ASP A 246 -13.92 -11.54 -8.26
CA ASP A 246 -15.30 -11.33 -7.81
C ASP A 246 -15.86 -12.53 -7.02
N ALA A 247 -16.84 -12.30 -6.15
CA ALA A 247 -17.45 -13.34 -5.32
C ALA A 247 -18.09 -14.47 -6.14
N SER A 248 -18.43 -14.22 -7.41
CA SER A 248 -18.97 -15.22 -8.33
C SER A 248 -17.91 -16.09 -9.01
N SER A 249 -16.62 -15.75 -8.83
CA SER A 249 -15.47 -16.43 -9.47
C SER A 249 -15.51 -16.43 -11.00
N THR A 250 -16.05 -15.35 -11.59
CA THR A 250 -16.20 -15.20 -13.05
C THR A 250 -15.30 -14.15 -13.65
N THR A 251 -14.93 -13.14 -12.86
CA THR A 251 -14.16 -11.97 -13.30
C THR A 251 -13.01 -11.70 -12.34
N ALA A 252 -11.83 -11.44 -12.86
CA ALA A 252 -10.72 -10.88 -12.11
C ALA A 252 -10.50 -9.41 -12.52
N TYR A 253 -10.05 -8.63 -11.56
CA TYR A 253 -9.62 -7.24 -11.71
C TYR A 253 -8.15 -7.17 -11.31
N VAL A 254 -7.33 -6.62 -12.18
CA VAL A 254 -5.88 -6.65 -12.07
C VAL A 254 -5.37 -5.22 -12.17
N THR A 255 -4.63 -4.76 -11.17
CA THR A 255 -3.95 -3.46 -11.22
C THR A 255 -2.84 -3.50 -12.27
N LEU A 256 -2.70 -2.40 -12.99
CA LEU A 256 -1.58 -2.04 -13.84
C LEU A 256 -1.04 -0.75 -13.23
N GLN A 257 -0.18 -0.89 -12.21
CA GLN A 257 0.14 0.19 -11.27
C GLN A 257 0.72 1.40 -11.99
N GLU A 258 1.86 1.28 -12.66
CA GLU A 258 2.51 2.41 -13.32
C GLU A 258 1.69 2.93 -14.52
N ASN A 259 0.86 2.04 -15.13
CA ASN A 259 -0.05 2.45 -16.19
C ASN A 259 -1.30 3.19 -15.66
N ASN A 260 -1.47 3.24 -14.33
CA ASN A 260 -2.59 3.89 -13.64
C ASN A 260 -3.95 3.40 -14.16
N ALA A 261 -4.10 2.07 -14.24
CA ALA A 261 -5.25 1.43 -14.86
C ALA A 261 -5.62 0.10 -14.16
N VAL A 262 -6.79 -0.44 -14.50
CA VAL A 262 -7.22 -1.79 -14.09
C VAL A 262 -7.63 -2.58 -15.33
N ALA A 263 -7.08 -3.79 -15.45
CA ALA A 263 -7.49 -4.76 -16.46
C ALA A 263 -8.61 -5.67 -15.93
N VAL A 264 -9.62 -5.93 -16.76
CA VAL A 264 -10.76 -6.81 -16.45
C VAL A 264 -10.59 -8.11 -17.22
N VAL A 265 -10.60 -9.24 -16.52
CA VAL A 265 -10.35 -10.57 -17.10
C VAL A 265 -11.58 -11.45 -16.95
N ASP A 266 -12.14 -11.93 -18.08
CA ASP A 266 -13.10 -13.03 -18.08
C ASP A 266 -12.37 -14.35 -17.80
N LEU A 267 -12.65 -14.96 -16.65
CA LEU A 267 -11.95 -16.16 -16.18
C LEU A 267 -12.35 -17.42 -16.95
N ALA A 268 -13.55 -17.45 -17.55
CA ALA A 268 -14.00 -18.59 -18.33
C ALA A 268 -13.26 -18.72 -19.67
N SER A 269 -12.95 -17.62 -20.32
CA SER A 269 -12.17 -17.59 -21.57
C SER A 269 -10.67 -17.35 -21.35
N ALA A 270 -10.25 -16.85 -20.18
CA ALA A 270 -8.94 -16.28 -19.89
C ALA A 270 -8.59 -15.17 -20.91
N THR A 271 -9.39 -14.12 -20.93
CA THR A 271 -9.26 -13.01 -21.88
C THR A 271 -9.38 -11.70 -21.16
N VAL A 272 -8.49 -10.75 -21.42
CA VAL A 272 -8.64 -9.35 -21.00
C VAL A 272 -9.81 -8.75 -21.80
N THR A 273 -10.89 -8.44 -21.11
CA THR A 273 -12.13 -7.94 -21.74
C THR A 273 -12.22 -6.43 -21.75
N ASP A 274 -11.54 -5.77 -20.82
CA ASP A 274 -11.49 -4.31 -20.74
C ASP A 274 -10.21 -3.87 -20.03
N ILE A 275 -9.79 -2.61 -20.26
CA ILE A 275 -8.79 -1.88 -19.50
C ILE A 275 -9.37 -0.49 -19.30
N TRP A 276 -9.52 -0.06 -18.07
CA TRP A 276 -10.02 1.27 -17.78
C TRP A 276 -9.03 2.07 -16.92
N PRO A 277 -8.74 3.33 -17.33
CA PRO A 277 -7.84 4.21 -16.58
C PRO A 277 -8.49 4.67 -15.28
N LEU A 278 -7.68 4.93 -14.27
CA LEU A 278 -8.13 5.47 -12.99
C LEU A 278 -8.33 7.00 -13.04
N GLY A 279 -7.77 7.69 -14.03
CA GLY A 279 -7.73 9.14 -14.07
C GLY A 279 -6.74 9.71 -13.06
N PHE A 280 -6.96 10.95 -12.61
CA PHE A 280 -6.01 11.66 -11.76
C PHE A 280 -6.72 12.36 -10.62
N LYS A 281 -6.09 12.37 -9.46
CA LYS A 281 -6.56 13.08 -8.27
C LYS A 281 -6.14 14.55 -8.35
N ASP A 282 -7.10 15.48 -8.30
CA ASP A 282 -6.81 16.92 -8.30
C ASP A 282 -6.51 17.40 -6.87
N HIS A 283 -5.24 17.43 -6.51
CA HIS A 283 -4.78 17.93 -5.20
C HIS A 283 -5.08 19.44 -4.99
N GLY A 284 -5.50 20.17 -6.01
CA GLY A 284 -5.96 21.55 -5.90
C GLY A 284 -7.36 21.71 -5.30
N GLN A 285 -8.12 20.62 -5.13
CA GLN A 285 -9.44 20.68 -4.56
C GLN A 285 -9.43 20.65 -3.02
N PRO A 286 -10.38 21.33 -2.37
CA PRO A 286 -10.53 21.22 -0.91
C PRO A 286 -10.77 19.76 -0.47
N GLY A 287 -10.01 19.29 0.53
CA GLY A 287 -10.08 17.91 1.03
C GLY A 287 -9.32 16.89 0.20
N GLN A 288 -8.54 17.36 -0.80
CA GLN A 288 -7.67 16.54 -1.64
C GLN A 288 -6.21 16.99 -1.56
N GLY A 289 -5.87 17.84 -0.58
CA GLY A 289 -4.55 18.42 -0.43
C GLY A 289 -3.47 17.40 -0.12
N LEU A 290 -2.24 17.87 -0.09
CA LEU A 290 -1.08 17.10 0.38
C LEU A 290 -0.06 18.03 1.04
N ASP A 291 0.86 17.47 1.79
CA ASP A 291 2.05 18.14 2.28
C ASP A 291 3.22 17.80 1.33
N PRO A 292 3.77 18.79 0.58
CA PRO A 292 4.73 18.52 -0.48
C PRO A 292 6.20 18.64 -0.07
N SER A 293 6.50 18.97 1.20
CA SER A 293 7.87 19.39 1.57
C SER A 293 8.38 18.67 2.81
N ASP A 294 9.61 18.18 2.74
CA ASP A 294 10.40 17.69 3.86
C ASP A 294 11.33 18.78 4.46
N ARG A 295 11.17 20.06 4.05
CA ARG A 295 12.10 21.16 4.34
C ARG A 295 11.45 22.42 4.93
N ASP A 296 10.15 22.46 5.07
CA ASP A 296 9.48 23.61 5.67
C ASP A 296 9.37 23.52 7.20
N GLY A 297 9.54 22.31 7.76
CA GLY A 297 9.52 22.01 9.19
C GLY A 297 8.13 22.18 9.81
N ALA A 298 7.08 22.00 9.03
CA ALA A 298 5.69 22.16 9.45
C ALA A 298 4.76 21.22 8.69
N ILE A 299 3.78 20.64 9.34
CA ILE A 299 2.73 19.86 8.68
C ILE A 299 1.81 20.82 7.91
N THR A 300 1.93 20.83 6.59
CA THR A 300 1.24 21.81 5.71
C THR A 300 0.34 21.10 4.68
N ILE A 301 -0.60 20.29 5.14
CA ILE A 301 -1.59 19.62 4.29
C ILE A 301 -2.56 20.65 3.70
N ALA A 302 -2.39 21.01 2.44
CA ALA A 302 -3.14 22.07 1.77
C ALA A 302 -3.38 21.75 0.29
N PRO A 303 -4.37 22.38 -0.37
CA PRO A 303 -4.53 22.30 -1.82
C PRO A 303 -3.28 22.73 -2.56
N GLN A 304 -2.78 21.88 -3.48
CA GLN A 304 -1.59 22.10 -4.29
C GLN A 304 -1.94 22.01 -5.79
N PRO A 305 -1.35 22.81 -6.66
CA PRO A 305 -1.61 22.75 -8.10
C PRO A 305 -0.89 21.57 -8.79
N VAL A 306 -1.16 20.37 -8.31
CA VAL A 306 -0.58 19.11 -8.77
C VAL A 306 -1.70 18.08 -8.94
N LEU A 307 -1.58 17.20 -9.91
CA LEU A 307 -2.43 16.02 -10.06
C LEU A 307 -1.69 14.80 -9.50
N GLY A 308 -2.35 13.99 -8.70
CA GLY A 308 -1.85 12.70 -8.23
C GLY A 308 -2.20 11.59 -9.22
N VAL A 309 -1.24 10.78 -9.59
CA VAL A 309 -1.46 9.53 -10.32
C VAL A 309 -1.84 8.48 -9.28
N TYR A 310 -3.00 7.83 -9.38
CA TYR A 310 -3.45 6.90 -8.32
C TYR A 310 -2.49 5.74 -8.10
N GLN A 311 -2.12 5.05 -9.16
CA GLN A 311 -1.13 3.95 -9.16
C GLN A 311 -1.32 3.00 -7.97
N PRO A 312 -2.44 2.28 -7.89
CA PRO A 312 -2.67 1.35 -6.80
C PRO A 312 -1.80 0.11 -6.94
N ASP A 313 -1.15 -0.30 -5.85
CA ASP A 313 -0.66 -1.65 -5.69
C ASP A 313 -1.83 -2.57 -5.31
N GLY A 314 -2.27 -2.56 -4.05
CA GLY A 314 -3.32 -3.45 -3.57
C GLY A 314 -4.71 -3.17 -4.12
N ILE A 315 -5.44 -4.23 -4.48
CA ILE A 315 -6.84 -4.20 -4.89
C ILE A 315 -7.65 -5.31 -4.22
N GLY A 316 -8.85 -4.98 -3.73
CA GLY A 316 -9.79 -5.94 -3.14
C GLY A 316 -11.21 -5.76 -3.70
N ALA A 317 -11.97 -6.85 -3.80
CA ALA A 317 -13.37 -6.83 -4.25
C ALA A 317 -14.33 -7.16 -3.09
N TYR A 318 -15.48 -6.47 -3.03
CA TYR A 318 -16.53 -6.78 -2.07
C TYR A 318 -17.91 -6.45 -2.64
N ASP A 319 -18.95 -7.08 -2.06
CA ASP A 319 -20.32 -6.85 -2.46
C ASP A 319 -21.05 -5.94 -1.48
N ALA A 320 -21.71 -4.90 -1.98
CA ALA A 320 -22.58 -4.03 -1.21
C ALA A 320 -23.86 -3.71 -2.00
N GLY A 321 -25.02 -3.79 -1.35
CA GLY A 321 -26.30 -3.48 -2.00
C GLY A 321 -26.62 -4.36 -3.23
N GLY A 322 -25.98 -5.52 -3.40
CA GLY A 322 -26.12 -6.42 -4.54
C GLY A 322 -25.30 -6.02 -5.77
N GLN A 323 -24.30 -5.19 -5.59
CA GLN A 323 -23.30 -4.81 -6.59
C GLN A 323 -21.91 -5.09 -6.05
N THR A 324 -20.98 -5.45 -6.93
CA THR A 324 -19.56 -5.59 -6.58
C THR A 324 -18.87 -4.24 -6.72
N TYR A 325 -18.02 -3.91 -5.74
CA TYR A 325 -17.15 -2.75 -5.71
C TYR A 325 -15.71 -3.20 -5.55
N LEU A 326 -14.80 -2.36 -5.99
CA LEU A 326 -13.37 -2.55 -5.86
C LEU A 326 -12.80 -1.49 -4.91
N VAL A 327 -11.90 -1.89 -4.03
CA VAL A 327 -11.14 -1.00 -3.14
C VAL A 327 -9.70 -1.05 -3.57
N THR A 328 -9.06 0.10 -3.73
CA THR A 328 -7.64 0.23 -4.09
C THR A 328 -6.87 1.00 -3.02
N ALA A 329 -5.68 0.56 -2.70
CA ALA A 329 -4.69 1.31 -1.93
C ALA A 329 -3.77 2.00 -2.94
N ASN A 330 -3.72 3.35 -2.91
CA ASN A 330 -3.12 4.15 -3.98
C ASN A 330 -1.73 4.61 -3.56
N GLU A 331 -0.78 3.72 -3.59
CA GLU A 331 0.60 3.88 -3.14
C GLU A 331 1.37 4.84 -4.04
N GLY A 332 1.48 4.47 -5.31
CA GLY A 332 2.27 5.16 -6.32
C GLY A 332 3.62 4.53 -6.57
N ASP A 333 4.02 4.46 -7.85
CA ASP A 333 5.37 4.06 -8.23
C ASP A 333 5.88 4.81 -9.45
N ALA A 334 7.22 4.95 -9.55
CA ALA A 334 7.91 5.58 -10.66
C ALA A 334 8.75 4.55 -11.40
N ARG A 335 8.70 4.53 -12.73
CA ARG A 335 9.51 3.60 -13.52
C ARG A 335 10.96 4.06 -13.60
N GLU A 336 11.87 3.23 -13.08
CA GLU A 336 13.30 3.49 -13.04
C GLU A 336 14.11 2.26 -13.48
N TRP A 337 14.50 2.21 -14.78
CA TRP A 337 15.26 1.10 -15.35
C TRP A 337 16.41 1.59 -16.23
N GLY A 338 17.60 1.08 -16.00
CA GLY A 338 18.78 1.43 -16.78
C GLY A 338 19.12 2.92 -16.71
N ASP A 339 19.09 3.58 -17.88
CA ASP A 339 19.31 5.04 -18.01
C ASP A 339 17.97 5.81 -18.00
N TYR A 340 16.84 5.13 -17.86
CA TYR A 340 15.52 5.77 -17.79
C TYR A 340 15.13 6.03 -16.34
N THR A 341 14.76 7.28 -16.04
CA THR A 341 14.22 7.74 -14.76
C THR A 341 12.99 8.57 -15.05
N GLU A 342 11.86 8.16 -14.50
CA GLU A 342 10.59 8.87 -14.69
C GLU A 342 10.47 10.09 -13.80
N ASP A 343 11.04 10.07 -12.61
CA ASP A 343 10.85 11.10 -11.60
C ASP A 343 11.88 12.24 -11.69
N ALA A 344 11.48 13.40 -11.21
CA ALA A 344 12.38 14.50 -10.88
C ALA A 344 11.76 15.38 -9.78
N ARG A 345 12.62 16.04 -9.01
CA ARG A 345 12.16 17.08 -8.09
C ARG A 345 11.66 18.30 -8.88
N VAL A 346 10.56 18.90 -8.44
CA VAL A 346 9.99 20.11 -9.09
C VAL A 346 11.02 21.22 -9.26
N LYS A 347 11.93 21.40 -8.30
CA LYS A 347 13.00 22.42 -8.36
C LYS A 347 14.03 22.18 -9.46
N ASP A 348 14.18 20.93 -9.91
CA ASP A 348 15.17 20.52 -10.90
C ASP A 348 14.62 20.64 -12.34
N LEU A 349 13.31 20.92 -12.48
CA LEU A 349 12.69 21.18 -13.78
C LEU A 349 13.23 22.48 -14.38
N GLY A 350 13.82 22.36 -15.59
CA GLY A 350 14.51 23.44 -16.29
C GLY A 350 16.04 23.34 -16.25
N ASP A 351 16.58 22.44 -15.44
CA ASP A 351 18.00 22.16 -15.34
C ASP A 351 18.38 20.86 -16.07
N ASP A 352 19.63 20.62 -16.35
CA ASP A 352 20.24 19.42 -16.94
C ASP A 352 19.55 18.84 -18.19
N GLY A 353 18.78 19.67 -18.90
CA GLY A 353 18.09 19.30 -20.14
C GLY A 353 16.62 18.89 -19.92
N ILE A 354 16.16 18.86 -18.70
CA ILE A 354 14.75 18.67 -18.37
C ILE A 354 13.96 19.95 -18.73
N PRO A 355 12.81 19.88 -19.43
CA PRO A 355 11.99 21.06 -19.72
C PRO A 355 11.54 21.77 -18.43
N PRO A 356 11.45 23.11 -18.43
CA PRO A 356 10.98 23.87 -17.27
C PRO A 356 9.46 23.75 -17.09
N ILE A 357 8.95 24.22 -15.95
CA ILE A 357 7.52 24.47 -15.75
C ILE A 357 7.10 25.65 -16.66
N CYS A 358 5.96 25.54 -17.32
CA CYS A 358 5.42 26.62 -18.15
C CYS A 358 5.15 27.87 -17.30
N ALA A 359 5.52 29.02 -17.80
CA ALA A 359 5.40 30.30 -17.06
C ALA A 359 3.94 30.66 -16.69
N ASP A 360 2.96 30.09 -17.37
CA ASP A 360 1.53 30.23 -17.14
C ASP A 360 0.92 29.12 -16.26
N SER A 361 1.71 28.11 -15.86
CA SER A 361 1.30 27.09 -14.89
C SER A 361 1.16 27.70 -13.49
N PRO A 362 0.11 27.31 -12.72
CA PRO A 362 -0.03 27.73 -11.31
C PRO A 362 1.16 27.32 -10.44
N ALA A 363 1.87 26.24 -10.79
CA ALA A 363 3.05 25.75 -10.08
C ALA A 363 4.32 26.56 -10.31
N ALA A 364 4.38 27.41 -11.36
CA ALA A 364 5.59 28.10 -11.79
C ALA A 364 6.26 28.99 -10.71
N ALA A 365 5.49 29.45 -9.73
CA ALA A 365 6.01 30.28 -8.63
C ALA A 365 6.30 29.49 -7.34
N LEU A 366 6.06 28.18 -7.33
CA LEU A 366 6.11 27.32 -6.13
C LEU A 366 7.32 26.36 -6.17
N THR A 367 8.45 26.76 -6.72
CA THR A 367 9.64 25.91 -6.90
C THR A 367 10.62 25.95 -5.72
N GLY A 368 10.27 26.63 -4.63
CA GLY A 368 11.08 26.68 -3.41
C GLY A 368 11.00 25.38 -2.62
N ASP A 369 12.06 25.06 -1.86
CA ASP A 369 12.08 23.84 -1.02
C ASP A 369 10.96 23.81 0.05
N ALA A 370 10.44 24.95 0.47
CA ALA A 370 9.31 25.04 1.40
C ALA A 370 7.94 25.08 0.70
N ASP A 371 7.92 24.94 -0.62
CA ASP A 371 6.71 24.87 -1.44
C ASP A 371 6.67 23.50 -2.14
N LEU A 372 6.52 23.46 -3.47
CA LEU A 372 6.57 22.23 -4.27
C LEU A 372 7.98 21.77 -4.66
N GLY A 373 9.02 22.61 -4.44
CA GLY A 373 10.36 22.37 -5.00
C GLY A 373 10.96 21.02 -4.67
N ARG A 374 10.58 20.45 -3.53
CA ARG A 374 11.05 19.13 -3.10
C ARG A 374 10.23 17.97 -3.66
N LEU A 375 8.96 18.18 -4.02
CA LEU A 375 8.05 17.15 -4.46
C LEU A 375 8.58 16.43 -5.70
N ASN A 376 8.56 15.08 -5.69
CA ASN A 376 8.80 14.25 -6.86
C ASN A 376 7.60 14.30 -7.81
N VAL A 377 7.88 14.45 -9.10
CA VAL A 377 6.87 14.52 -10.16
C VAL A 377 7.31 13.72 -11.38
N SER A 378 6.32 13.19 -12.11
CA SER A 378 6.55 12.44 -13.34
C SER A 378 7.09 13.35 -14.46
N LEU A 379 8.11 12.88 -15.15
CA LEU A 379 8.63 13.45 -16.40
C LEU A 379 7.87 12.95 -17.63
N ALA A 380 7.09 11.88 -17.49
CA ALA A 380 6.30 11.29 -18.57
C ALA A 380 5.01 12.06 -18.85
N ASP A 381 4.46 12.76 -17.84
CA ASP A 381 3.17 13.42 -17.90
C ASP A 381 3.28 14.95 -17.85
N GLY A 382 2.28 15.63 -18.41
CA GLY A 382 2.10 17.08 -18.30
C GLY A 382 2.98 17.95 -19.20
N LEU A 383 3.87 17.34 -19.97
CA LEU A 383 4.70 18.06 -20.93
C LEU A 383 3.85 18.57 -22.10
N ARG A 384 4.00 19.85 -22.44
CA ARG A 384 3.35 20.44 -23.60
C ARG A 384 3.71 19.67 -24.87
N ALA A 385 2.76 19.51 -25.80
CA ALA A 385 2.95 18.72 -27.03
C ALA A 385 4.15 19.15 -27.91
N ASP A 386 4.65 20.39 -27.76
CA ASP A 386 5.87 20.87 -28.43
C ASP A 386 7.17 20.57 -27.64
N GLY A 387 7.07 19.93 -26.49
CA GLY A 387 8.19 19.58 -25.63
C GLY A 387 8.82 20.76 -24.88
N SER A 388 8.19 21.94 -24.87
CA SER A 388 8.83 23.16 -24.39
C SER A 388 8.81 23.35 -22.88
N CYS A 389 7.78 22.88 -22.19
CA CYS A 389 7.60 23.04 -20.75
C CYS A 389 6.46 22.17 -20.22
N TYR A 390 6.44 21.90 -18.91
CA TYR A 390 5.34 21.21 -18.21
C TYR A 390 4.18 22.17 -17.92
N GLU A 391 3.01 21.89 -18.49
CA GLU A 391 1.78 22.67 -18.25
C GLU A 391 1.14 22.30 -16.92
N GLN A 392 1.20 21.02 -16.56
CA GLN A 392 0.67 20.41 -15.35
C GLN A 392 1.76 19.56 -14.72
N LEU A 393 1.78 19.47 -13.39
CA LEU A 393 2.63 18.55 -12.65
C LEU A 393 1.81 17.35 -12.18
N TYR A 394 2.44 16.18 -12.19
CA TYR A 394 1.86 14.92 -11.75
C TYR A 394 2.77 14.30 -10.69
N SER A 395 2.25 14.10 -9.47
CA SER A 395 2.93 13.37 -8.39
C SER A 395 2.54 11.91 -8.40
N PHE A 396 3.38 11.06 -7.83
CA PHE A 396 3.13 9.62 -7.72
C PHE A 396 2.23 9.30 -6.54
N GLY A 397 1.33 8.34 -6.73
CA GLY A 397 0.37 7.91 -5.74
C GLY A 397 -0.79 8.88 -5.50
N GLY A 398 -1.87 8.33 -4.96
CA GLY A 398 -3.02 9.12 -4.54
C GLY A 398 -2.91 9.60 -3.09
N ARG A 399 -1.99 9.10 -2.29
CA ARG A 399 -1.92 9.26 -0.83
C ARG A 399 -3.25 8.95 -0.17
N SER A 400 -4.01 8.01 -0.75
CA SER A 400 -5.41 7.71 -0.40
C SER A 400 -5.76 6.27 -0.71
N PHE A 401 -6.91 5.81 -0.25
CA PHE A 401 -7.57 4.65 -0.83
C PHE A 401 -8.82 5.09 -1.57
N SER A 402 -9.23 4.29 -2.56
CA SER A 402 -10.40 4.60 -3.37
C SER A 402 -11.37 3.43 -3.46
N ILE A 403 -12.64 3.72 -3.73
CA ILE A 403 -13.68 2.73 -4.05
C ILE A 403 -14.19 3.00 -5.46
N TRP A 404 -14.25 1.93 -6.27
CA TRP A 404 -14.64 1.98 -7.67
C TRP A 404 -15.82 1.05 -7.95
N THR A 405 -16.60 1.35 -9.00
CA THR A 405 -17.46 0.33 -9.60
C THR A 405 -16.64 -0.60 -10.50
N THR A 406 -17.20 -1.73 -10.85
CA THR A 406 -16.59 -2.70 -11.78
C THR A 406 -16.41 -2.17 -13.21
N GLU A 407 -16.99 -1.01 -13.53
CA GLU A 407 -16.84 -0.30 -14.80
C GLU A 407 -15.85 0.89 -14.72
N GLY A 408 -15.06 0.99 -13.64
CA GLY A 408 -14.04 2.01 -13.48
C GLY A 408 -14.57 3.40 -13.08
N THR A 409 -15.78 3.50 -12.53
CA THR A 409 -16.29 4.77 -12.02
C THR A 409 -15.86 4.95 -10.57
N LEU A 410 -15.16 6.05 -10.25
CA LEU A 410 -14.82 6.42 -8.89
C LEU A 410 -16.09 6.69 -8.07
N VAL A 411 -16.25 5.98 -6.97
CA VAL A 411 -17.37 6.11 -6.03
C VAL A 411 -16.97 6.94 -4.83
N PHE A 412 -15.77 6.71 -4.32
CA PHE A 412 -15.19 7.40 -3.16
C PHE A 412 -13.67 7.45 -3.27
N ASP A 413 -13.08 8.51 -2.78
CA ASP A 413 -11.65 8.64 -2.50
C ASP A 413 -11.48 9.27 -1.11
N SER A 414 -10.54 8.75 -0.30
CA SER A 414 -10.31 9.25 1.06
C SER A 414 -9.66 10.64 1.11
N GLY A 415 -9.30 11.20 -0.01
CA GLY A 415 -8.77 12.56 -0.10
C GLY A 415 -7.43 12.72 0.62
N ASP A 416 -7.35 13.72 1.49
CA ASP A 416 -6.20 14.00 2.33
C ASP A 416 -6.34 13.39 3.76
N GLU A 417 -7.29 12.45 3.95
CA GLU A 417 -7.59 11.92 5.28
C GLU A 417 -6.44 11.10 5.87
N LEU A 418 -5.71 10.31 5.07
CA LEU A 418 -4.62 9.47 5.57
C LEU A 418 -3.49 10.34 6.16
N GLU A 419 -3.06 11.38 5.46
CA GLU A 419 -2.08 12.34 6.02
C GLU A 419 -2.62 13.04 7.28
N ARG A 420 -3.90 13.42 7.32
CA ARG A 420 -4.52 14.05 8.50
C ARG A 420 -4.60 13.11 9.69
N ILE A 421 -4.85 11.83 9.46
CA ILE A 421 -4.85 10.77 10.48
C ILE A 421 -3.45 10.67 11.08
N VAL A 422 -2.43 10.55 10.25
CA VAL A 422 -1.02 10.47 10.66
C VAL A 422 -0.58 11.73 11.41
N ALA A 423 -0.93 12.91 10.88
CA ALA A 423 -0.64 14.20 11.52
C ALA A 423 -1.23 14.35 12.93
N GLN A 424 -2.36 13.72 13.20
CA GLN A 424 -2.98 13.74 14.53
C GLN A 424 -2.41 12.64 15.44
N ALA A 425 -2.16 11.44 14.89
CA ALA A 425 -1.71 10.29 15.67
C ALA A 425 -0.25 10.41 16.09
N VAL A 426 0.62 10.81 15.17
CA VAL A 426 2.08 10.84 15.36
C VAL A 426 2.71 12.12 14.79
N PRO A 427 2.30 13.32 15.28
CA PRO A 427 2.70 14.60 14.68
C PRO A 427 4.21 14.85 14.68
N GLU A 428 4.98 14.28 15.61
CA GLU A 428 6.44 14.40 15.66
C GLU A 428 7.14 13.51 14.62
N PHE A 429 6.40 12.54 14.04
CA PHE A 429 6.85 11.57 13.03
C PHE A 429 5.92 11.53 11.82
N PHE A 430 5.27 12.65 11.57
CA PHE A 430 4.39 12.79 10.40
C PHE A 430 5.14 12.43 9.12
N ASN A 431 4.53 11.60 8.27
CA ASN A 431 5.11 11.08 7.03
C ASN A 431 6.57 10.58 7.20
N SER A 432 6.84 9.88 8.31
CA SER A 432 8.14 9.26 8.57
C SER A 432 8.44 8.17 7.53
N ASN A 433 9.71 7.96 7.23
CA ASN A 433 10.16 6.79 6.48
C ASN A 433 9.93 5.49 7.28
N HIS A 434 9.95 4.33 6.61
CA HIS A 434 9.72 3.03 7.24
C HIS A 434 10.88 2.61 8.17
N SER A 435 12.12 2.89 7.82
CA SER A 435 13.32 2.47 8.55
C SER A 435 13.82 3.52 9.54
N GLU A 436 13.60 4.81 9.28
CA GLU A 436 14.02 5.94 10.10
C GLU A 436 12.84 6.55 10.87
N SER A 437 13.08 7.04 12.09
CA SER A 437 12.09 7.81 12.86
C SER A 437 12.30 9.30 12.63
N ASN A 438 11.98 9.77 11.41
CA ASN A 438 12.14 11.15 10.99
C ASN A 438 10.81 11.91 10.88
N PHE A 439 10.88 13.22 10.73
CA PHE A 439 9.73 14.09 10.52
C PHE A 439 9.70 14.52 9.05
N GLU A 440 8.56 14.34 8.40
CA GLU A 440 8.31 14.70 6.99
C GLU A 440 9.18 13.95 5.95
N GLY A 441 9.84 12.85 6.35
CA GLY A 441 10.80 12.16 5.46
C GLY A 441 10.22 11.65 4.16
N ARG A 442 8.88 11.53 4.04
CA ARG A 442 8.17 11.10 2.82
C ARG A 442 7.19 12.15 2.27
N SER A 443 7.10 13.33 2.89
CA SER A 443 6.20 14.40 2.40
C SER A 443 6.56 14.88 1.00
N ASP A 444 7.83 14.90 0.66
CA ASP A 444 8.37 15.30 -0.62
C ASP A 444 8.31 14.22 -1.71
N ASP A 445 7.69 13.08 -1.39
CA ASP A 445 7.54 11.95 -2.30
C ASP A 445 6.08 11.45 -2.31
N LYS A 446 5.77 10.29 -1.77
CA LYS A 446 4.44 9.65 -1.83
C LYS A 446 3.65 9.74 -0.50
N GLY A 447 4.21 10.35 0.53
CA GLY A 447 3.57 10.55 1.85
C GLY A 447 3.47 9.27 2.68
N PRO A 448 2.26 8.90 3.20
CA PRO A 448 2.09 7.74 4.08
C PRO A 448 2.18 6.39 3.34
N GLU A 449 2.04 6.38 2.02
CA GLU A 449 2.08 5.21 1.12
C GLU A 449 1.14 4.09 1.59
N PRO A 450 -0.17 4.19 1.24
CA PRO A 450 -1.08 3.08 1.44
C PRO A 450 -0.76 1.98 0.43
N GLU A 451 -0.14 0.90 0.90
CA GLU A 451 0.42 -0.19 0.11
C GLU A 451 -0.66 -1.19 -0.27
N ASN A 452 -1.16 -1.90 0.72
CA ASN A 452 -2.09 -2.99 0.52
C ASN A 452 -3.26 -2.92 1.49
N LEU A 453 -4.24 -3.79 1.28
CA LEU A 453 -5.45 -3.80 2.08
C LEU A 453 -6.01 -5.21 2.28
N ALA A 454 -6.71 -5.41 3.40
CA ALA A 454 -7.60 -6.54 3.61
C ALA A 454 -9.05 -6.07 3.78
N ILE A 455 -10.00 -6.84 3.28
CA ILE A 455 -11.43 -6.59 3.48
C ILE A 455 -11.98 -7.65 4.44
N GLY A 456 -12.68 -7.20 5.48
CA GLY A 456 -13.28 -8.08 6.48
C GLY A 456 -14.74 -7.78 6.72
N GLN A 457 -15.57 -8.84 6.78
CA GLN A 457 -16.97 -8.71 7.18
C GLN A 457 -17.13 -9.08 8.65
N ILE A 458 -17.72 -8.20 9.44
CA ILE A 458 -17.98 -8.41 10.88
C ILE A 458 -19.45 -8.08 11.14
N GLY A 459 -20.24 -9.12 11.39
CA GLY A 459 -21.70 -8.98 11.49
C GLY A 459 -22.32 -8.52 10.17
N ASP A 460 -22.98 -7.37 10.17
CA ASP A 460 -23.60 -6.77 8.99
C ASP A 460 -22.77 -5.62 8.37
N ARG A 461 -21.52 -5.44 8.83
CA ARG A 461 -20.63 -4.39 8.37
C ARG A 461 -19.43 -4.96 7.63
N THR A 462 -18.97 -4.21 6.65
CA THR A 462 -17.74 -4.49 5.89
C THR A 462 -16.70 -3.42 6.19
N TYR A 463 -15.49 -3.85 6.48
CA TYR A 463 -14.36 -2.99 6.81
C TYR A 463 -13.22 -3.16 5.83
N ALA A 464 -12.54 -2.06 5.50
CA ALA A 464 -11.23 -2.07 4.85
C ALA A 464 -10.16 -1.81 5.92
N PHE A 465 -9.13 -2.65 5.92
CA PHE A 465 -7.91 -2.52 6.72
C PHE A 465 -6.79 -2.16 5.75
N ILE A 466 -6.23 -0.97 5.87
CA ILE A 466 -5.29 -0.40 4.89
C ILE A 466 -3.95 -0.21 5.59
N GLY A 467 -2.91 -0.89 5.10
CA GLY A 467 -1.54 -0.74 5.55
C GLY A 467 -0.94 0.57 5.06
N LEU A 468 -0.23 1.28 5.93
CA LEU A 468 0.58 2.46 5.56
C LEU A 468 2.06 2.06 5.64
N GLU A 469 2.67 1.80 4.52
CA GLU A 469 4.02 1.22 4.44
C GLU A 469 5.06 2.07 5.17
N ARG A 470 5.11 3.37 4.88
CA ARG A 470 6.23 4.21 5.33
C ARG A 470 6.13 4.63 6.80
N VAL A 471 5.04 5.24 7.17
CA VAL A 471 4.85 5.65 8.57
C VAL A 471 4.50 4.48 9.47
N GLY A 472 3.99 3.41 8.88
CA GLY A 472 3.56 2.19 9.57
C GLY A 472 2.12 2.23 10.05
N GLY A 473 1.65 1.07 10.47
CA GLY A 473 0.31 0.87 11.04
C GLY A 473 -0.78 0.60 10.03
N VAL A 474 -1.99 0.38 10.55
CA VAL A 474 -3.18 0.02 9.78
C VAL A 474 -4.31 1.00 10.08
N VAL A 475 -4.86 1.61 9.03
CA VAL A 475 -6.05 2.46 9.09
C VAL A 475 -7.28 1.59 8.78
N VAL A 476 -8.35 1.75 9.56
CA VAL A 476 -9.60 1.00 9.39
C VAL A 476 -10.72 1.94 8.98
N TYR A 477 -11.42 1.56 7.92
CA TYR A 477 -12.64 2.24 7.45
C TYR A 477 -13.82 1.28 7.41
N ASP A 478 -15.00 1.74 7.85
CA ASP A 478 -16.28 1.09 7.56
C ASP A 478 -16.69 1.47 6.14
N ILE A 479 -16.71 0.46 5.25
CA ILE A 479 -17.05 0.58 3.83
C ILE A 479 -18.41 -0.07 3.49
N THR A 480 -19.24 -0.32 4.50
CA THR A 480 -20.58 -0.94 4.34
C THR A 480 -21.45 -0.16 3.34
N ASP A 481 -21.38 1.18 3.38
CA ASP A 481 -21.92 2.05 2.34
C ASP A 481 -20.77 2.56 1.48
N PRO A 482 -20.59 2.06 0.26
CA PRO A 482 -19.45 2.45 -0.59
C PRO A 482 -19.45 3.93 -0.99
N GLN A 483 -20.59 4.64 -0.85
CA GLN A 483 -20.68 6.07 -1.15
C GLN A 483 -20.31 6.96 0.05
N HIS A 484 -20.34 6.39 1.26
CA HIS A 484 -20.08 7.12 2.50
C HIS A 484 -19.22 6.28 3.47
N PRO A 485 -18.02 5.86 3.06
CA PRO A 485 -17.08 5.23 3.98
C PRO A 485 -16.79 6.15 5.16
N SER A 486 -16.47 5.56 6.30
CA SER A 486 -16.14 6.35 7.48
C SER A 486 -14.93 5.79 8.20
N PHE A 487 -14.02 6.66 8.60
CA PHE A 487 -12.88 6.32 9.44
C PHE A 487 -13.34 5.71 10.77
N VAL A 488 -12.70 4.60 11.15
CA VAL A 488 -13.02 3.87 12.38
C VAL A 488 -11.90 3.96 13.40
N SER A 489 -10.67 3.57 13.01
CA SER A 489 -9.52 3.59 13.91
C SER A 489 -8.20 3.54 13.10
N TYR A 490 -7.13 3.94 13.77
CA TYR A 490 -5.75 3.75 13.31
C TYR A 490 -4.97 3.06 14.43
N ALA A 491 -4.27 1.99 14.10
CA ALA A 491 -3.39 1.26 15.01
C ALA A 491 -1.99 1.19 14.41
N ASN A 492 -0.99 1.59 15.18
CA ASN A 492 0.40 1.50 14.80
C ASN A 492 1.19 0.85 15.96
N ASN A 493 1.91 -0.22 15.67
CA ASN A 493 2.71 -1.00 16.64
C ASN A 493 4.20 -0.62 16.59
N ARG A 494 4.54 0.45 15.88
CA ARG A 494 5.89 0.99 15.78
C ARG A 494 6.25 1.83 17.02
N ASP A 495 7.43 1.62 17.57
CA ASP A 495 8.03 2.51 18.58
C ASP A 495 8.98 3.51 17.91
N PHE A 496 8.50 4.70 17.65
CA PHE A 496 9.28 5.78 17.02
C PHE A 496 10.44 6.30 17.88
N ALA A 497 10.57 5.87 19.14
CA ALA A 497 11.78 6.17 19.92
C ALA A 497 13.00 5.37 19.46
N VAL A 498 12.79 4.38 18.58
CA VAL A 498 13.83 3.54 17.98
C VAL A 498 13.85 3.80 16.47
N SER A 499 14.88 4.51 16.00
CA SER A 499 15.18 4.63 14.57
C SER A 499 15.98 3.39 14.16
N ALA A 500 15.36 2.45 13.46
CA ALA A 500 15.96 1.14 13.23
C ALA A 500 17.24 1.24 12.40
N GLU A 501 17.20 1.96 11.28
CA GLU A 501 18.35 2.17 10.40
C GLU A 501 19.51 2.84 11.14
N ASP A 502 19.25 3.95 11.83
CA ASP A 502 20.29 4.69 12.57
C ASP A 502 20.97 3.84 13.66
N GLU A 503 20.20 3.03 14.39
CA GLU A 503 20.77 2.17 15.43
C GLU A 503 21.54 0.99 14.84
N ILE A 504 21.07 0.38 13.76
CA ILE A 504 21.74 -0.73 13.07
C ILE A 504 23.03 -0.23 12.42
N ASP A 505 23.01 0.90 11.71
CA ASP A 505 24.18 1.51 11.07
C ASP A 505 25.26 1.91 12.06
N THR A 506 24.88 2.27 13.28
CA THR A 506 25.84 2.56 14.37
C THR A 506 26.31 1.31 15.13
N GLY A 507 25.91 0.11 14.68
CA GLY A 507 26.37 -1.19 15.17
C GLY A 507 25.46 -1.86 16.18
N GLY A 508 24.18 -1.48 16.22
CA GLY A 508 23.13 -2.21 16.95
C GLY A 508 22.94 -3.62 16.38
N ASP A 509 22.55 -4.56 17.22
CA ASP A 509 22.17 -5.91 16.77
C ASP A 509 20.79 -5.84 16.11
N PRO A 510 20.64 -6.18 14.81
CA PRO A 510 19.37 -6.03 14.10
C PRO A 510 18.19 -6.70 14.81
N ALA A 511 18.35 -7.95 15.27
CA ALA A 511 17.29 -8.67 15.93
C ALA A 511 16.85 -8.04 17.25
N ASP A 512 17.74 -7.33 17.96
CA ASP A 512 17.40 -6.58 19.17
C ASP A 512 16.74 -5.25 18.85
N VAL A 513 17.27 -4.53 17.86
CA VAL A 513 16.73 -3.24 17.41
C VAL A 513 15.30 -3.43 16.90
N LEU A 514 15.05 -4.39 15.98
CA LEU A 514 13.74 -4.64 15.39
C LEU A 514 12.67 -5.02 16.42
N ARG A 515 13.02 -5.86 17.42
CA ARG A 515 12.09 -6.16 18.51
C ARG A 515 11.68 -4.93 19.34
N ARG A 516 12.51 -3.89 19.39
CA ARG A 516 12.21 -2.63 20.08
C ARG A 516 11.50 -1.64 19.18
N ALA A 517 11.86 -1.61 17.90
CA ALA A 517 11.22 -0.74 16.91
C ALA A 517 9.77 -1.14 16.62
N GLY A 518 9.43 -2.42 16.79
CA GLY A 518 8.10 -2.94 16.47
C GLY A 518 7.91 -3.19 14.97
N ASP A 519 6.70 -2.97 14.47
CA ASP A 519 6.33 -3.25 13.10
C ASP A 519 6.76 -2.11 12.15
N LEU A 520 7.53 -2.45 11.11
CA LEU A 520 8.03 -1.51 10.11
C LEU A 520 7.70 -2.04 8.71
N GLY A 521 7.11 -1.21 7.85
CA GLY A 521 6.74 -1.56 6.49
C GLY A 521 5.63 -2.62 6.44
N PRO A 522 4.39 -2.33 6.88
CA PRO A 522 3.28 -3.26 6.68
C PRO A 522 2.93 -3.35 5.20
N GLU A 523 3.08 -4.54 4.63
CA GLU A 523 2.82 -4.83 3.23
C GLU A 523 1.65 -5.79 3.06
N GLY A 524 1.76 -7.04 3.49
CA GLY A 524 0.69 -8.03 3.37
C GLY A 524 -0.28 -8.00 4.54
N LEU A 525 -1.58 -7.98 4.26
CA LEU A 525 -2.64 -8.03 5.27
C LEU A 525 -3.59 -9.20 5.02
N ALA A 526 -3.97 -9.93 6.08
CA ALA A 526 -4.97 -10.99 6.01
C ALA A 526 -5.99 -10.86 7.15
N PHE A 527 -7.26 -10.66 6.80
CA PHE A 527 -8.35 -10.70 7.77
C PHE A 527 -8.78 -12.14 8.04
N VAL A 528 -8.89 -12.52 9.31
CA VAL A 528 -9.34 -13.84 9.76
C VAL A 528 -10.69 -13.66 10.45
N ALA A 529 -11.74 -14.23 9.86
CA ALA A 529 -13.09 -14.17 10.43
C ALA A 529 -13.18 -14.93 11.77
N ALA A 530 -14.12 -14.55 12.61
CA ALA A 530 -14.28 -15.13 13.95
C ALA A 530 -14.43 -16.67 13.94
N GLU A 531 -15.16 -17.21 12.96
CA GLU A 531 -15.36 -18.65 12.76
C GLU A 531 -14.09 -19.41 12.36
N ASP A 532 -13.13 -18.72 11.74
CA ASP A 532 -11.85 -19.27 11.27
C ASP A 532 -10.72 -19.04 12.27
N SER A 533 -10.92 -18.13 13.21
CA SER A 533 -9.92 -17.73 14.20
C SER A 533 -9.78 -18.74 15.35
N PRO A 534 -8.56 -19.01 15.83
CA PRO A 534 -8.34 -19.89 16.99
C PRO A 534 -8.93 -19.33 18.29
N THR A 535 -9.17 -18.02 18.35
CA THR A 535 -9.74 -17.36 19.53
C THR A 535 -11.27 -17.30 19.52
N GLY A 536 -11.89 -17.54 18.36
CA GLY A 536 -13.32 -17.31 18.14
C GLY A 536 -13.71 -15.83 18.02
N GLU A 537 -12.73 -14.93 17.99
CA GLU A 537 -12.87 -13.49 17.69
C GLU A 537 -12.07 -13.16 16.44
N PRO A 538 -12.45 -12.14 15.64
CA PRO A 538 -11.72 -11.82 14.42
C PRO A 538 -10.27 -11.40 14.70
N LEU A 539 -9.37 -11.72 13.76
CA LEU A 539 -7.97 -11.28 13.78
C LEU A 539 -7.62 -10.57 12.48
N LEU A 540 -6.62 -9.69 12.56
CA LEU A 540 -5.88 -9.21 11.41
C LEU A 540 -4.44 -9.68 11.56
N VAL A 541 -3.86 -10.20 10.48
CA VAL A 541 -2.44 -10.58 10.41
C VAL A 541 -1.75 -9.62 9.45
N THR A 542 -0.61 -9.07 9.84
CA THR A 542 0.21 -8.22 8.98
C THR A 542 1.59 -8.84 8.78
N GLY A 543 2.05 -8.87 7.53
CA GLY A 543 3.46 -9.01 7.17
C GLY A 543 4.10 -7.63 7.15
N ASN A 544 5.26 -7.49 7.77
CA ASN A 544 5.97 -6.20 7.85
C ASN A 544 7.38 -6.41 7.28
N GLU A 545 7.57 -6.02 6.04
CA GLU A 545 8.75 -6.36 5.24
C GLU A 545 10.05 -5.84 5.83
N VAL A 546 10.07 -4.57 6.26
CA VAL A 546 11.28 -3.88 6.76
C VAL A 546 11.73 -4.43 8.10
N SER A 547 10.78 -4.73 9.01
CA SER A 547 11.11 -5.36 10.29
C SER A 547 11.24 -6.88 10.23
N GLY A 548 10.88 -7.51 9.11
CA GLY A 548 10.83 -8.96 8.98
C GLY A 548 9.94 -9.58 10.05
N SER A 549 8.80 -8.95 10.38
CA SER A 549 7.91 -9.37 11.44
C SER A 549 6.52 -9.73 10.92
N THR A 550 5.88 -10.71 11.58
CA THR A 550 4.48 -11.05 11.34
C THR A 550 3.69 -10.83 12.60
N THR A 551 2.77 -9.84 12.60
CA THR A 551 2.02 -9.42 13.78
C THR A 551 0.55 -9.80 13.68
N PHE A 552 0.01 -10.34 14.77
CA PHE A 552 -1.39 -10.67 14.94
C PHE A 552 -2.07 -9.58 15.78
N PHE A 553 -3.14 -9.02 15.24
CA PHE A 553 -3.97 -8.05 15.95
C PHE A 553 -5.32 -8.70 16.28
N ALA A 554 -5.74 -8.59 17.55
CA ALA A 554 -7.13 -8.82 17.90
C ALA A 554 -8.00 -7.67 17.35
N VAL A 555 -9.06 -8.03 16.65
CA VAL A 555 -10.05 -7.07 16.14
C VAL A 555 -11.18 -6.96 17.18
N ASN A 556 -11.11 -5.91 18.01
CA ASN A 556 -12.06 -5.71 19.10
C ASN A 556 -13.26 -4.91 18.61
N VAL A 557 -14.45 -5.50 18.67
CA VAL A 557 -15.70 -4.86 18.25
C VAL A 557 -16.43 -4.30 19.47
N ALA A 558 -16.81 -3.02 19.44
CA ALA A 558 -17.51 -2.38 20.54
C ALA A 558 -18.86 -3.07 20.82
N GLY A 559 -19.08 -3.46 22.06
CA GLY A 559 -20.32 -4.14 22.50
C GLY A 559 -20.30 -5.67 22.39
N SER A 560 -19.21 -6.28 21.93
CA SER A 560 -18.97 -7.71 22.02
C SER A 560 -18.29 -8.06 23.36
N GLU A 561 -18.91 -7.68 24.50
CA GLU A 561 -18.42 -8.24 25.77
C GLU A 561 -18.67 -9.75 25.75
N THR A 562 -17.62 -10.53 25.61
CA THR A 562 -17.65 -11.96 25.92
C THR A 562 -18.13 -12.09 27.36
N PRO A 563 -19.21 -12.85 27.64
CA PRO A 563 -19.60 -13.10 29.03
C PRO A 563 -18.42 -13.79 29.72
N GLY A 564 -17.71 -13.02 30.56
CA GLY A 564 -16.72 -13.62 31.44
C GLY A 564 -17.36 -14.80 32.20
N PRO A 565 -16.63 -15.88 32.50
CA PRO A 565 -17.18 -17.00 33.24
C PRO A 565 -17.85 -16.45 34.50
N ASP A 566 -19.13 -16.76 34.66
CA ASP A 566 -19.91 -16.41 35.85
C ASP A 566 -19.05 -16.69 37.09
N PRO A 567 -18.85 -15.71 37.98
CA PRO A 567 -18.11 -15.95 39.20
C PRO A 567 -18.87 -17.02 39.99
N GLU A 568 -18.23 -18.18 40.25
CA GLU A 568 -18.76 -19.20 41.12
C GLU A 568 -19.31 -18.57 42.41
N PRO A 569 -20.53 -18.90 42.85
CA PRO A 569 -21.08 -18.34 44.06
C PRO A 569 -20.25 -18.81 45.26
N GLY A 570 -19.39 -17.92 45.75
CA GLY A 570 -18.62 -18.15 46.96
C GLY A 570 -19.56 -18.35 48.18
N PRO A 571 -19.17 -19.18 49.15
CA PRO A 571 -19.98 -19.46 50.32
C PRO A 571 -20.16 -18.21 51.19
N GLY A 572 -21.42 -17.97 51.53
CA GLY A 572 -21.96 -16.75 52.19
C GLY A 572 -21.10 -16.16 53.29
N ALA A 573 -20.93 -14.86 53.23
CA ALA A 573 -20.40 -14.02 54.29
C ALA A 573 -21.56 -13.20 54.91
N GLU A 574 -21.63 -13.25 56.26
CA GLU A 574 -22.58 -12.48 57.09
C GLU A 574 -22.41 -10.94 56.92
N PRO A 575 -23.47 -10.16 57.16
CA PRO A 575 -23.43 -8.70 56.96
C PRO A 575 -22.68 -8.01 58.10
N THR A 576 -21.62 -7.28 57.75
CA THR A 576 -20.95 -6.33 58.67
C THR A 576 -21.55 -4.91 58.54
N PRO A 577 -21.58 -4.14 59.65
CA PRO A 577 -22.33 -2.86 59.72
C PRO A 577 -21.60 -1.70 59.03
N SER A 578 -22.39 -0.85 58.41
CA SER A 578 -22.04 0.40 57.74
C SER A 578 -21.27 1.37 58.65
N VAL A 579 -20.12 1.84 58.19
CA VAL A 579 -19.37 2.97 58.78
C VAL A 579 -19.34 4.10 57.74
N SER A 580 -19.79 5.28 58.17
CA SER A 580 -19.89 6.52 57.39
C SER A 580 -18.52 6.99 56.86
N ALA A 581 -18.49 7.45 55.60
CA ALA A 581 -17.32 8.01 54.94
C ALA A 581 -16.98 9.41 55.46
N PRO A 582 -15.68 9.77 55.56
CA PRO A 582 -15.26 11.14 55.83
C PRO A 582 -15.11 11.98 54.55
N THR A 583 -15.41 13.26 54.68
CA THR A 583 -15.38 14.33 53.67
C THR A 583 -13.95 14.57 53.14
N PRO A 584 -13.76 14.81 51.81
CA PRO A 584 -12.46 15.09 51.26
C PRO A 584 -11.98 16.53 51.49
N PRO A 585 -10.67 16.78 51.65
CA PRO A 585 -10.12 18.13 51.84
C PRO A 585 -9.92 18.85 50.49
N THR A 586 -10.05 20.15 50.52
CA THR A 586 -9.88 21.15 49.48
C THR A 586 -8.45 21.16 48.92
N PRO A 587 -8.21 21.29 47.61
CA PRO A 587 -6.86 21.37 47.06
C PRO A 587 -6.25 22.75 47.23
N THR A 588 -5.00 22.75 47.65
CA THR A 588 -4.12 23.93 47.72
C THR A 588 -3.22 23.96 46.48
N GLU A 589 -3.22 25.08 45.77
CA GLU A 589 -2.35 25.35 44.64
C GLU A 589 -0.86 25.35 45.06
N PRO A 590 0.07 24.84 44.22
CA PRO A 590 1.45 25.26 44.29
C PRO A 590 1.84 26.15 43.12
N ALA A 591 2.35 27.32 43.42
CA ALA A 591 2.99 28.21 42.45
C ALA A 591 4.33 27.59 41.96
N THR A 592 4.50 27.49 40.67
CA THR A 592 5.76 27.09 40.07
C THR A 592 6.30 28.21 39.18
N THR A 593 7.41 28.76 39.59
CA THR A 593 8.24 29.72 38.85
C THR A 593 9.01 29.00 37.74
N VAL A 594 8.73 29.37 36.50
CA VAL A 594 9.50 28.92 35.33
C VAL A 594 10.75 29.78 35.18
N ARG A 595 11.93 29.16 35.29
CA ARG A 595 13.20 29.77 34.98
C ARG A 595 13.59 29.44 33.54
N ARG A 596 13.57 30.46 32.67
CA ARG A 596 14.12 30.37 31.30
C ARG A 596 15.63 30.24 31.39
N VAL A 597 16.19 29.22 30.76
CA VAL A 597 17.61 29.13 30.44
C VAL A 597 17.73 29.27 28.93
N SER A 598 18.33 30.38 28.50
CA SER A 598 18.77 30.58 27.13
C SER A 598 20.10 29.87 26.93
N GLY A 599 20.15 28.86 26.08
CA GLY A 599 21.39 28.25 25.63
C GLY A 599 21.42 28.33 24.09
N GLU A 600 22.38 29.09 23.57
CA GLU A 600 22.73 29.09 22.15
C GLU A 600 23.29 27.72 21.76
N LEU A 601 22.79 27.17 20.67
CA LEU A 601 23.34 26.00 19.98
C LEU A 601 24.46 26.47 19.03
N PRO A 602 25.58 25.77 18.93
CA PRO A 602 26.62 26.11 17.98
C PRO A 602 26.26 25.65 16.58
N ASP A 603 26.49 26.55 15.63
CA ASP A 603 26.45 26.37 14.20
C ASP A 603 27.46 25.28 13.78
N ALA A 604 26.96 24.13 13.31
CA ALA A 604 27.77 23.11 12.68
C ALA A 604 27.41 23.04 11.20
N GLY A 605 27.99 23.98 10.44
CA GLY A 605 28.07 23.84 9.00
C GLY A 605 28.98 22.68 8.65
N ALA A 606 28.43 21.63 8.06
CA ALA A 606 29.18 20.57 7.42
C ALA A 606 29.13 20.76 5.91
N ASP A 607 30.24 21.27 5.35
CA ASP A 607 30.54 21.18 3.93
C ASP A 607 30.65 19.70 3.52
N LEU A 608 29.71 19.21 2.74
CA LEU A 608 29.83 17.92 2.07
C LEU A 608 30.64 18.09 0.79
N SER A 609 31.87 17.65 0.83
CA SER A 609 32.81 17.52 -0.28
C SER A 609 32.48 16.28 -1.13
N PRO A 610 32.53 16.35 -2.46
CA PRO A 610 32.14 15.24 -3.35
C PRO A 610 33.31 14.23 -3.51
N TRP A 611 33.37 13.23 -2.63
CA TRP A 611 34.40 12.18 -2.69
C TRP A 611 33.86 10.77 -2.47
N TRP A 612 32.69 10.43 -2.98
CA TRP A 612 32.15 9.07 -2.93
C TRP A 612 32.08 8.33 -4.28
N PHE A 613 32.79 8.83 -5.29
CA PHE A 613 33.01 8.07 -6.54
C PHE A 613 34.46 7.56 -6.60
N ALA A 614 34.83 6.53 -5.87
CA ALA A 614 35.93 5.64 -6.16
C ALA A 614 36.13 4.58 -5.06
N MET A 615 35.34 3.53 -5.01
CA MET A 615 35.70 2.20 -4.51
C MET A 615 34.57 1.20 -4.81
N GLY A 616 34.33 0.93 -6.06
CA GLY A 616 33.50 -0.15 -6.55
C GLY A 616 34.30 -1.04 -7.49
N GLY A 617 35.08 -1.92 -6.94
CA GLY A 617 35.85 -2.90 -7.70
C GLY A 617 36.24 -4.06 -6.82
N VAL A 618 35.70 -5.25 -7.16
CA VAL A 618 35.94 -6.56 -6.54
C VAL A 618 34.96 -6.94 -5.44
N LEU A 619 33.86 -7.59 -5.85
CA LEU A 619 33.46 -8.92 -5.36
C LEU A 619 32.33 -9.44 -6.25
N LEU A 620 32.67 -10.17 -7.26
CA LEU A 620 31.81 -11.13 -7.97
C LEU A 620 31.74 -12.38 -7.10
N ALA A 621 30.58 -12.64 -6.53
CA ALA A 621 29.98 -13.95 -6.25
C ALA A 621 29.10 -13.90 -4.98
N ALA A 622 27.85 -13.50 -5.12
CA ALA A 622 26.74 -14.04 -4.35
C ALA A 622 25.45 -13.59 -5.05
N GLY A 623 24.73 -14.55 -5.60
CA GLY A 623 23.68 -14.29 -6.57
C GLY A 623 22.35 -13.91 -5.99
N ALA A 624 21.55 -13.42 -6.87
CA ALA A 624 20.09 -13.53 -6.99
C ALA A 624 19.16 -12.91 -5.94
N GLY A 625 19.63 -12.28 -4.88
CA GLY A 625 18.73 -11.61 -3.91
C GLY A 625 18.65 -10.09 -4.06
N GLY A 626 19.32 -9.50 -5.05
CA GLY A 626 19.55 -8.06 -5.09
C GLY A 626 18.56 -7.21 -5.90
N THR A 627 17.70 -7.81 -6.67
CA THR A 627 16.88 -7.06 -7.64
C THR A 627 15.58 -6.50 -7.07
N ILE A 628 14.93 -7.19 -6.16
CA ILE A 628 13.73 -6.65 -5.47
C ILE A 628 14.13 -5.51 -4.52
N LEU A 629 15.28 -5.66 -3.86
CA LEU A 629 15.83 -4.63 -2.98
C LEU A 629 16.24 -3.35 -3.75
N ALA A 630 16.72 -3.49 -4.99
CA ALA A 630 17.11 -2.33 -5.80
C ALA A 630 15.92 -1.44 -6.21
N ARG A 631 14.73 -2.03 -6.38
CA ARG A 631 13.51 -1.28 -6.68
C ARG A 631 13.05 -0.43 -5.47
N ARG A 632 13.24 -0.95 -4.24
CA ARG A 632 12.71 -0.32 -3.02
C ARG A 632 13.68 0.64 -2.31
N LEU A 633 14.98 0.54 -2.58
CA LEU A 633 15.95 1.49 -2.04
C LEU A 633 16.08 2.78 -2.87
N ARG A 634 15.45 2.84 -4.04
CA ARG A 634 15.48 4.01 -4.92
C ARG A 634 14.18 4.79 -4.99
N SER A 635 13.08 4.24 -4.49
CA SER A 635 11.77 4.93 -4.48
C SER A 635 11.54 5.77 -3.24
#